data_669c7f1cbbfc7cdfde471430348ed2d7
#
_entry.id   669c7f1cbbfc7cdfde471430348ed2d7
#
_cell.length_a   1.000
_cell.length_b   1.000
_cell.length_c   1.000
_cell.angle_alpha   90.00
_cell.angle_beta   90.00
_cell.angle_gamma   90.00
#
_symmetry.space_group_name_H-M   'P 1'
#
loop_
_entity.id
_entity.type
_entity.pdbx_description
1 polymer ?
#
loop_
_entity_poly.entity_id
_entity_poly.type
_entity_poly.pdbx_seq_one_letter_code
_entity_poly.pdbx_strand_id
1 'polypeptide(L)'
;TQRLTHLLDLLMPNKHACMFVGGAGTGKTTIMFDKLRSMDAEAFSSMNINLNCFTDSLLLQGAMESVLEKKTGRTFGPVGTKKMVYFIDDINMPQVDKYGTQQPIALLRQLFDYAGWYSRDKLTWRDIQNVQFVSCLNPTAGSFYIDPRLQRSYCTFAVQMPAAESLTRIFLSIVNGHFATGFSPDIVKRGEDIVNATIELSTAVASTFFPTAIKFHYIFNLRDVGNIIEGMLRSQVKFFPSPLVMVRLWMHECERVFMDRMVTEEDFTKFKDMLDGTTKKYFDNLGMDKLTARPLSFTTFTTIEENEFGKNPYCMVESDEILSSRLEEKLKEYNEVNAVMDLVLFQMAIDHVCRITRVIDKPRGNALLVGVGGSGKQSLSKLSAFICGYEIFQITVTATYGMNDFRDNLLNLYTRAGCKGIGTCFILTDGQIVNERMMVFLNDLLASGNIPDIFTKDVKDEFSNAVRGDCKQAGIVDTPENLWDFFVEKSRRFLHLCLCFSPVGDKFRIRARQFPALINCTTYDYFHPWPQDALISVANRFIKGVDGILPDDTEGVASHMAFVHTEVNNKSQEFLLSERRYNYTTPKSYLDLIEVYKFMLAKKKDDINQLKDRLVNGLEKMNSAAEQVAELQENLVKDMAIVEEKKVATDKLLVVVGQETNIAEEQKAIAMEEEKKSQAIAEEVMAFQAECEKEMAAAEPVIQAAIEALNSLDKKSLTELKALASPPAGVDEVTAGVMVLMGGGKIPKDLSWGAAKKLMGNIDQFLNSLVSFDKDNTPVIACEWIEKNLFSKEAFNVATMKSKSSAAAGMCGWVINVVKYYRIYEVVEPKRQLLAEANAKLDAANTKLTEVRAHVAGLEAKLAELNAQFE
;
A
#
# COMPACT_ATOMS: atom_id res chain seq x y z
N THR A 1 43.85 12.08 -3.79
CA THR A 1 43.70 10.79 -4.50
C THR A 1 45.07 10.19 -4.80
N GLN A 2 45.92 10.83 -5.63
CA GLN A 2 47.24 10.29 -6.01
C GLN A 2 48.13 9.86 -4.82
N ARG A 3 48.14 10.66 -3.75
CA ARG A 3 48.91 10.35 -2.52
C ARG A 3 48.44 9.03 -1.87
N LEU A 4 47.14 8.83 -1.78
CA LEU A 4 46.55 7.59 -1.21
C LEU A 4 46.75 6.39 -2.13
N THR A 5 46.59 6.57 -3.44
CA THR A 5 46.87 5.52 -4.44
C THR A 5 48.33 5.08 -4.40
N HIS A 6 49.27 6.02 -4.30
CA HIS A 6 50.69 5.73 -4.17
C HIS A 6 51.03 4.92 -2.90
N LEU A 7 50.36 5.24 -1.76
CA LEU A 7 50.55 4.43 -0.54
C LEU A 7 50.00 3.00 -0.73
N LEU A 8 48.92 2.83 -1.44
CA LEU A 8 48.40 1.50 -1.80
C LEU A 8 49.40 0.76 -2.71
N ASP A 9 50.01 1.45 -3.68
CA ASP A 9 51.05 0.88 -4.57
C ASP A 9 52.26 0.35 -3.83
N LEU A 10 52.63 0.98 -2.72
CA LEU A 10 53.75 0.53 -1.87
C LEU A 10 53.35 -0.64 -0.96
N LEU A 11 52.14 -0.65 -0.41
CA LEU A 11 51.76 -1.61 0.62
C LEU A 11 51.15 -2.89 0.08
N MET A 12 50.33 -2.82 -0.97
CA MET A 12 49.61 -3.98 -1.51
C MET A 12 50.57 -5.04 -2.08
N PRO A 13 51.63 -4.72 -2.83
CA PRO A 13 52.58 -5.73 -3.30
C PRO A 13 53.26 -6.48 -2.16
N ASN A 14 53.45 -5.79 -1.02
CA ASN A 14 54.08 -6.33 0.18
C ASN A 14 53.12 -7.08 1.12
N LYS A 15 51.90 -7.38 0.65
CA LYS A 15 50.83 -8.09 1.38
C LYS A 15 50.34 -7.40 2.66
N HIS A 16 50.53 -6.10 2.79
CA HIS A 16 49.95 -5.35 3.90
C HIS A 16 48.47 -5.03 3.64
N ALA A 17 47.61 -5.42 4.55
CA ALA A 17 46.22 -5.06 4.48
C ALA A 17 46.06 -3.55 4.75
N CYS A 18 45.25 -2.87 3.95
CA CYS A 18 45.04 -1.41 4.04
C CYS A 18 43.58 -1.09 4.39
N MET A 19 43.41 -0.11 5.27
CA MET A 19 42.07 0.36 5.66
C MET A 19 41.98 1.87 5.55
N PHE A 20 40.96 2.36 4.83
CA PHE A 20 40.61 3.77 4.75
C PHE A 20 39.50 4.10 5.74
N VAL A 21 39.78 5.05 6.63
CA VAL A 21 38.85 5.53 7.64
C VAL A 21 38.47 6.98 7.35
N GLY A 22 37.19 7.28 7.31
CA GLY A 22 36.71 8.64 7.07
C GLY A 22 35.19 8.72 7.01
N GLY A 23 34.64 9.93 7.09
CA GLY A 23 33.22 10.17 7.04
C GLY A 23 32.53 9.71 5.74
N ALA A 24 31.22 9.75 5.73
CA ALA A 24 30.45 9.45 4.52
C ALA A 24 30.78 10.46 3.39
N GLY A 25 30.91 9.96 2.16
CA GLY A 25 31.13 10.81 0.98
C GLY A 25 32.54 11.34 0.79
N THR A 26 33.56 10.93 1.59
CA THR A 26 34.95 11.40 1.43
C THR A 26 35.71 10.75 0.25
N GLY A 27 35.06 9.88 -0.52
CA GLY A 27 35.61 9.23 -1.70
C GLY A 27 36.43 7.96 -1.44
N LYS A 28 36.37 7.37 -0.25
CA LYS A 28 37.08 6.12 0.11
C LYS A 28 36.86 5.00 -0.90
N THR A 29 35.61 4.64 -1.08
CA THR A 29 35.18 3.56 -1.98
C THR A 29 35.59 3.85 -3.43
N THR A 30 35.44 5.09 -3.88
CA THR A 30 35.82 5.51 -5.24
C THR A 30 37.31 5.36 -5.48
N ILE A 31 38.14 5.76 -4.52
CA ILE A 31 39.61 5.61 -4.62
C ILE A 31 40.00 4.15 -4.68
N MET A 32 39.33 3.29 -3.89
CA MET A 32 39.60 1.85 -3.88
C MET A 32 39.17 1.20 -5.21
N PHE A 33 38.00 1.52 -5.71
CA PHE A 33 37.55 0.99 -7.01
C PHE A 33 38.43 1.45 -8.18
N ASP A 34 38.83 2.72 -8.20
CA ASP A 34 39.76 3.23 -9.21
C ASP A 34 41.10 2.47 -9.16
N LYS A 35 41.60 2.23 -7.96
CA LYS A 35 42.84 1.45 -7.76
C LYS A 35 42.65 0.00 -8.23
N LEU A 36 41.60 -0.68 -7.83
CA LEU A 36 41.35 -2.07 -8.22
C LEU A 36 41.16 -2.23 -9.73
N ARG A 37 40.51 -1.29 -10.40
CA ARG A 37 40.38 -1.26 -11.86
C ARG A 37 41.68 -0.99 -12.59
N SER A 38 42.59 -0.25 -11.99
CA SER A 38 43.92 0.07 -12.57
C SER A 38 44.94 -1.05 -12.41
N MET A 39 44.63 -2.12 -11.65
CA MET A 39 45.49 -3.24 -11.44
C MET A 39 45.51 -4.15 -12.66
N ASP A 40 46.65 -4.81 -12.88
CA ASP A 40 46.82 -5.79 -13.96
C ASP A 40 45.86 -6.99 -13.78
N ALA A 41 44.91 -7.12 -14.69
CA ALA A 41 43.93 -8.19 -14.67
C ALA A 41 44.47 -9.60 -14.87
N GLU A 42 45.70 -9.74 -15.41
CA GLU A 42 46.37 -11.05 -15.52
C GLU A 42 46.96 -11.47 -14.19
N ALA A 43 47.48 -10.53 -13.40
CA ALA A 43 48.15 -10.80 -12.12
C ALA A 43 47.17 -10.78 -10.92
N PHE A 44 46.09 -10.00 -10.99
CA PHE A 44 45.18 -9.80 -9.87
C PHE A 44 43.72 -10.06 -10.27
N SER A 45 42.96 -10.57 -9.33
CA SER A 45 41.49 -10.62 -9.37
C SER A 45 40.98 -9.90 -8.15
N SER A 46 39.87 -9.20 -8.25
CA SER A 46 39.28 -8.46 -7.14
C SER A 46 37.83 -8.88 -6.89
N MET A 47 37.44 -8.91 -5.63
CA MET A 47 36.09 -9.17 -5.22
C MET A 47 35.64 -8.10 -4.22
N ASN A 48 34.50 -7.46 -4.51
CA ASN A 48 33.88 -6.51 -3.59
C ASN A 48 32.90 -7.24 -2.66
N ILE A 49 33.06 -7.02 -1.36
CA ILE A 49 32.21 -7.58 -0.30
C ILE A 49 31.64 -6.40 0.52
N ASN A 50 30.36 -6.14 0.38
CA ASN A 50 29.67 -5.15 1.18
C ASN A 50 29.12 -5.84 2.43
N LEU A 51 29.54 -5.39 3.61
CA LEU A 51 29.00 -5.90 4.86
C LEU A 51 27.75 -5.14 5.27
N ASN A 52 26.81 -5.86 5.86
CA ASN A 52 25.58 -5.31 6.42
C ASN A 52 25.38 -5.77 7.88
N CYS A 53 24.38 -5.28 8.57
CA CYS A 53 24.17 -5.59 9.99
C CYS A 53 23.85 -7.07 10.26
N PHE A 54 23.36 -7.81 9.29
CA PHE A 54 23.03 -9.25 9.40
C PHE A 54 24.10 -10.18 8.82
N THR A 55 25.19 -9.62 8.29
CA THR A 55 26.28 -10.44 7.79
C THR A 55 26.91 -11.20 8.97
N ASP A 56 26.85 -12.51 8.91
CA ASP A 56 27.50 -13.41 9.86
C ASP A 56 28.80 -14.00 9.29
N SER A 57 29.48 -14.82 10.09
CA SER A 57 30.71 -15.47 9.67
C SER A 57 30.49 -16.51 8.56
N LEU A 58 29.30 -17.10 8.47
CA LEU A 58 28.96 -18.10 7.46
C LEU A 58 28.83 -17.44 6.08
N LEU A 59 28.06 -16.35 6.00
CA LEU A 59 27.88 -15.59 4.77
C LEU A 59 29.20 -15.01 4.26
N LEU A 60 29.99 -14.40 5.16
CA LEU A 60 31.28 -13.85 4.77
C LEU A 60 32.23 -14.95 4.26
N GLN A 61 32.35 -16.08 4.98
CA GLN A 61 33.20 -17.20 4.57
C GLN A 61 32.74 -17.77 3.23
N GLY A 62 31.42 -17.97 3.05
CA GLY A 62 30.86 -18.47 1.79
C GLY A 62 31.15 -17.54 0.60
N ALA A 63 30.98 -16.22 0.80
CA ALA A 63 31.34 -15.25 -0.23
C ALA A 63 32.83 -15.32 -0.60
N MET A 64 33.71 -15.35 0.41
CA MET A 64 35.15 -15.43 0.15
C MET A 64 35.57 -16.75 -0.50
N GLU A 65 34.98 -17.88 -0.10
CA GLU A 65 35.28 -19.22 -0.67
C GLU A 65 34.76 -19.37 -2.10
N SER A 66 33.73 -18.62 -2.52
CA SER A 66 33.14 -18.73 -3.87
C SER A 66 34.13 -18.47 -5.02
N VAL A 67 35.17 -17.72 -4.75
CA VAL A 67 36.20 -17.32 -5.73
C VAL A 67 37.54 -18.04 -5.51
N LEU A 68 37.62 -19.00 -4.56
CA LEU A 68 38.78 -19.79 -4.25
C LEU A 68 38.62 -21.19 -4.78
N GLU A 69 39.72 -21.76 -5.32
CA GLU A 69 39.81 -23.14 -5.75
C GLU A 69 40.82 -23.91 -4.88
N LYS A 70 40.60 -25.22 -4.81
CA LYS A 70 41.58 -26.11 -4.15
C LYS A 70 42.85 -26.22 -4.98
N LYS A 71 43.99 -25.91 -4.40
CA LYS A 71 45.32 -26.06 -5.02
C LYS A 71 45.92 -27.44 -4.69
N THR A 72 46.67 -27.54 -3.65
CA THR A 72 47.31 -28.78 -3.23
C THR A 72 47.01 -29.13 -1.77
N GLY A 73 46.71 -30.37 -1.47
CA GLY A 73 46.45 -30.83 -0.09
C GLY A 73 45.25 -30.08 0.53
N ARG A 74 45.51 -29.32 1.58
CA ARG A 74 44.53 -28.49 2.28
C ARG A 74 44.60 -27.00 1.91
N THR A 75 45.40 -26.62 0.91
CA THR A 75 45.61 -25.23 0.48
C THR A 75 44.57 -24.84 -0.55
N PHE A 76 43.99 -23.66 -0.35
CA PHE A 76 43.03 -22.98 -1.24
C PHE A 76 43.59 -21.64 -1.66
N GLY A 77 43.26 -21.19 -2.86
CA GLY A 77 43.71 -19.90 -3.37
C GLY A 77 42.92 -19.50 -4.59
N PRO A 78 43.14 -18.31 -5.15
CA PRO A 78 42.47 -17.81 -6.36
C PRO A 78 42.68 -18.70 -7.55
N VAL A 79 41.81 -18.61 -8.55
CA VAL A 79 41.92 -19.36 -9.83
C VAL A 79 43.22 -19.01 -10.53
N GLY A 80 43.93 -20.04 -11.03
CA GLY A 80 45.24 -19.91 -11.73
C GLY A 80 46.36 -19.42 -10.80
N THR A 81 47.21 -18.53 -11.26
CA THR A 81 48.35 -17.95 -10.53
C THR A 81 48.09 -16.56 -9.98
N LYS A 82 46.88 -16.05 -10.16
CA LYS A 82 46.48 -14.70 -9.74
C LYS A 82 46.53 -14.54 -8.21
N LYS A 83 46.58 -13.28 -7.80
CA LYS A 83 46.37 -12.85 -6.39
C LYS A 83 44.94 -12.31 -6.25
N MET A 84 44.19 -12.73 -5.23
CA MET A 84 42.85 -12.23 -4.93
C MET A 84 42.95 -11.04 -4.01
N VAL A 85 42.30 -9.97 -4.37
CA VAL A 85 42.13 -8.80 -3.52
C VAL A 85 40.66 -8.71 -3.08
N TYR A 86 40.41 -8.93 -1.80
CA TYR A 86 39.11 -8.72 -1.21
C TYR A 86 38.98 -7.25 -0.79
N PHE A 87 38.03 -6.56 -1.40
CA PHE A 87 37.66 -5.23 -0.97
C PHE A 87 36.41 -5.32 -0.07
N ILE A 88 36.60 -5.00 1.21
CA ILE A 88 35.52 -5.03 2.20
C ILE A 88 35.11 -3.59 2.50
N ASP A 89 33.93 -3.20 2.02
CA ASP A 89 33.37 -1.88 2.31
C ASP A 89 32.51 -1.92 3.57
N ASP A 90 32.53 -0.81 4.31
CA ASP A 90 31.79 -0.61 5.57
C ASP A 90 32.01 -1.77 6.59
N ILE A 91 33.26 -2.10 6.87
CA ILE A 91 33.68 -3.23 7.71
C ILE A 91 33.08 -3.22 9.13
N ASN A 92 32.61 -2.09 9.62
CA ASN A 92 31.98 -1.91 10.94
C ASN A 92 30.45 -2.09 10.95
N MET A 93 29.85 -2.47 9.84
CA MET A 93 28.39 -2.64 9.76
C MET A 93 27.83 -3.86 10.50
N PRO A 94 28.51 -5.01 10.58
CA PRO A 94 27.97 -6.19 11.27
C PRO A 94 27.59 -5.88 12.72
N GLN A 95 26.44 -6.39 13.12
CA GLN A 95 25.89 -6.18 14.46
C GLN A 95 26.80 -6.81 15.52
N VAL A 96 27.00 -6.08 16.61
CA VAL A 96 27.69 -6.59 17.79
C VAL A 96 26.73 -7.50 18.57
N ASP A 97 27.17 -8.70 18.90
CA ASP A 97 26.37 -9.64 19.68
C ASP A 97 26.34 -9.26 21.18
N LYS A 98 25.57 -10.01 21.97
CA LYS A 98 25.44 -9.77 23.43
C LYS A 98 26.74 -9.90 24.22
N TYR A 99 27.77 -10.47 23.64
CA TYR A 99 29.09 -10.64 24.23
C TYR A 99 30.10 -9.57 23.78
N GLY A 100 29.69 -8.60 22.98
CA GLY A 100 30.55 -7.57 22.44
C GLY A 100 31.38 -8.00 21.25
N THR A 101 31.06 -9.13 20.60
CA THR A 101 31.81 -9.65 19.46
C THR A 101 31.03 -9.46 18.15
N GLN A 102 31.78 -9.34 17.06
CA GLN A 102 31.23 -9.32 15.69
C GLN A 102 31.76 -10.56 14.96
N GLN A 103 30.88 -11.49 14.62
CA GLN A 103 31.25 -12.79 14.02
C GLN A 103 32.09 -12.66 12.74
N PRO A 104 31.76 -11.79 11.75
CA PRO A 104 32.59 -11.63 10.56
C PRO A 104 33.98 -11.11 10.88
N ILE A 105 34.06 -10.16 11.83
CA ILE A 105 35.35 -9.59 12.27
C ILE A 105 36.22 -10.64 12.95
N ALA A 106 35.62 -11.53 13.75
CA ALA A 106 36.33 -12.64 14.39
C ALA A 106 36.88 -13.65 13.35
N LEU A 107 36.12 -13.92 12.27
CA LEU A 107 36.59 -14.76 11.14
C LEU A 107 37.76 -14.12 10.40
N LEU A 108 37.69 -12.82 10.10
CA LEU A 108 38.78 -12.11 9.45
C LEU A 108 40.05 -12.13 10.34
N ARG A 109 39.89 -11.91 11.65
CA ARG A 109 41.01 -11.99 12.59
C ARG A 109 41.66 -13.38 12.57
N GLN A 110 40.86 -14.48 12.56
CA GLN A 110 41.35 -15.83 12.43
C GLN A 110 42.19 -16.00 11.14
N LEU A 111 41.70 -15.47 10.03
CA LEU A 111 42.38 -15.54 8.75
C LEU A 111 43.71 -14.76 8.77
N PHE A 112 43.75 -13.58 9.37
CA PHE A 112 44.99 -12.79 9.49
C PHE A 112 46.00 -13.43 10.43
N ASP A 113 45.56 -13.98 11.56
CA ASP A 113 46.44 -14.56 12.55
C ASP A 113 46.98 -15.95 12.13
N TYR A 114 46.14 -16.77 11.43
CA TYR A 114 46.45 -18.18 11.14
C TYR A 114 46.49 -18.53 9.64
N ALA A 115 46.26 -17.58 8.75
CA ALA A 115 46.21 -17.75 7.31
C ALA A 115 45.25 -18.89 6.83
N GLY A 116 44.13 -19.05 7.55
CA GLY A 116 43.16 -20.09 7.19
C GLY A 116 41.94 -20.10 8.10
N TRP A 117 41.05 -21.00 7.78
CA TRP A 117 39.79 -21.25 8.54
C TRP A 117 39.36 -22.72 8.43
N TYR A 118 38.34 -23.08 9.19
CA TYR A 118 37.67 -24.38 9.08
C TYR A 118 36.61 -24.39 8.00
N SER A 119 36.57 -25.46 7.18
CA SER A 119 35.41 -25.75 6.32
C SER A 119 34.14 -25.90 7.18
N ARG A 120 33.04 -25.29 6.79
CA ARG A 120 31.79 -25.42 7.53
C ARG A 120 31.14 -26.79 7.39
N ASP A 121 31.35 -27.45 6.22
CA ASP A 121 30.77 -28.77 5.91
C ASP A 121 31.51 -29.92 6.59
N LYS A 122 32.86 -29.91 6.47
CA LYS A 122 33.72 -31.04 6.87
C LYS A 122 34.51 -30.78 8.14
N LEU A 123 34.43 -29.57 8.71
CA LEU A 123 35.21 -29.13 9.88
C LEU A 123 36.71 -29.34 9.75
N THR A 124 37.21 -29.39 8.52
CA THR A 124 38.63 -29.54 8.21
C THR A 124 39.26 -28.18 8.00
N TRP A 125 40.50 -28.04 8.44
CA TRP A 125 41.27 -26.82 8.24
C TRP A 125 41.63 -26.62 6.78
N ARG A 126 41.48 -25.39 6.30
CA ARG A 126 41.85 -24.91 4.97
C ARG A 126 42.87 -23.81 5.10
N ASP A 127 44.06 -23.99 4.52
CA ASP A 127 45.07 -22.94 4.40
C ASP A 127 44.75 -22.05 3.22
N ILE A 128 44.66 -20.75 3.44
CA ILE A 128 44.29 -19.77 2.42
C ILE A 128 45.54 -19.00 1.99
N GLN A 129 45.85 -19.00 0.71
CA GLN A 129 47.04 -18.35 0.17
C GLN A 129 46.70 -17.40 -0.97
N ASN A 130 47.60 -16.44 -1.23
CA ASN A 130 47.54 -15.47 -2.30
C ASN A 130 46.27 -14.57 -2.22
N VAL A 131 45.87 -14.20 -1.00
CA VAL A 131 44.78 -13.25 -0.74
C VAL A 131 45.35 -11.99 -0.14
N GLN A 132 44.71 -10.87 -0.45
CA GLN A 132 45.02 -9.52 0.02
C GLN A 132 43.72 -8.83 0.46
N PHE A 133 43.79 -7.97 1.44
CA PHE A 133 42.64 -7.24 1.99
C PHE A 133 42.82 -5.74 1.87
N VAL A 134 41.78 -5.09 1.38
CA VAL A 134 41.59 -3.66 1.45
C VAL A 134 40.21 -3.37 2.01
N SER A 135 40.09 -2.41 2.91
CA SER A 135 38.81 -2.17 3.59
C SER A 135 38.52 -0.69 3.72
N CYS A 136 37.24 -0.35 3.81
CA CYS A 136 36.80 1.00 4.16
C CYS A 136 35.96 0.98 5.45
N LEU A 137 36.09 2.04 6.21
CA LEU A 137 35.39 2.25 7.47
C LEU A 137 34.77 3.65 7.50
N ASN A 138 33.52 3.74 7.88
CA ASN A 138 32.90 4.98 8.27
C ASN A 138 32.70 5.02 9.81
N PRO A 139 33.45 5.83 10.56
CA PRO A 139 33.39 5.86 12.03
C PRO A 139 32.09 6.43 12.59
N THR A 140 31.25 7.04 11.74
CA THR A 140 29.97 7.65 12.12
C THR A 140 28.75 6.78 11.78
N ALA A 141 28.97 5.56 11.27
CA ALA A 141 27.90 4.63 10.89
C ALA A 141 28.12 3.23 11.48
N GLY A 142 27.10 2.40 11.43
CA GLY A 142 27.15 1.03 11.89
C GLY A 142 27.28 0.88 13.41
N SER A 143 28.11 -0.07 13.84
CA SER A 143 28.39 -0.32 15.26
C SER A 143 29.34 0.69 15.92
N PHE A 144 29.88 1.63 15.14
CA PHE A 144 30.91 2.61 15.55
C PHE A 144 32.21 2.00 16.12
N TYR A 145 32.32 0.68 16.12
CA TYR A 145 33.40 -0.06 16.75
C TYR A 145 33.91 -1.17 15.85
N ILE A 146 35.25 -1.34 15.83
CA ILE A 146 35.91 -2.50 15.30
C ILE A 146 36.86 -3.05 16.37
N ASP A 147 36.93 -4.38 16.51
CA ASP A 147 37.84 -5.01 17.44
C ASP A 147 39.29 -4.58 17.16
N PRO A 148 39.98 -3.94 18.14
CA PRO A 148 41.34 -3.48 17.99
C PRO A 148 42.32 -4.63 17.60
N ARG A 149 41.97 -5.87 17.92
CA ARG A 149 42.76 -7.05 17.53
C ARG A 149 42.73 -7.30 16.01
N LEU A 150 41.66 -6.92 15.31
CA LEU A 150 41.67 -6.92 13.85
C LEU A 150 42.35 -5.68 13.31
N GLN A 151 42.08 -4.50 13.88
CA GLN A 151 42.62 -3.23 13.40
C GLN A 151 44.14 -3.19 13.38
N ARG A 152 44.81 -3.88 14.33
CA ARG A 152 46.29 -4.00 14.35
C ARG A 152 46.88 -4.60 13.08
N SER A 153 46.10 -5.41 12.37
CA SER A 153 46.55 -6.10 11.13
C SER A 153 46.45 -5.21 9.89
N TYR A 154 45.81 -4.04 10.03
CA TYR A 154 45.63 -3.10 8.94
C TYR A 154 46.56 -1.90 9.05
N CYS A 155 47.10 -1.47 7.91
CA CYS A 155 47.69 -0.14 7.74
C CYS A 155 46.52 0.84 7.56
N THR A 156 46.19 1.61 8.58
CA THR A 156 45.02 2.48 8.62
C THR A 156 45.38 3.89 8.18
N PHE A 157 44.63 4.46 7.24
CA PHE A 157 44.77 5.80 6.71
C PHE A 157 43.47 6.61 6.91
N ALA A 158 43.62 7.80 7.46
CA ALA A 158 42.51 8.74 7.55
C ALA A 158 42.28 9.41 6.18
N VAL A 159 41.03 9.32 5.68
CA VAL A 159 40.60 10.01 4.47
C VAL A 159 39.72 11.19 4.91
N GLN A 160 40.30 12.36 4.93
CA GLN A 160 39.58 13.58 5.23
C GLN A 160 38.83 14.13 4.02
N MET A 161 37.93 15.05 4.28
CA MET A 161 37.24 15.82 3.22
C MET A 161 38.31 16.54 2.39
N PRO A 162 38.24 16.47 1.05
CA PRO A 162 39.16 17.25 0.20
C PRO A 162 39.03 18.75 0.45
N ALA A 163 40.14 19.49 0.32
CA ALA A 163 40.11 20.94 0.39
C ALA A 163 39.25 21.57 -0.72
N ALA A 164 38.71 22.76 -0.47
CA ALA A 164 37.81 23.45 -1.42
C ALA A 164 38.43 23.58 -2.80
N GLU A 165 39.68 23.91 -2.93
CA GLU A 165 40.41 24.00 -4.21
C GLU A 165 40.39 22.67 -5.00
N SER A 166 40.57 21.55 -4.27
CA SER A 166 40.51 20.22 -4.90
C SER A 166 39.12 19.87 -5.39
N LEU A 167 38.10 20.24 -4.61
CA LEU A 167 36.68 20.05 -4.96
C LEU A 167 36.32 20.91 -6.17
N THR A 168 36.70 22.19 -6.15
CA THR A 168 36.50 23.11 -7.29
C THR A 168 37.10 22.51 -8.55
N ARG A 169 38.36 22.05 -8.49
CA ARG A 169 39.03 21.43 -9.66
C ARG A 169 38.29 20.21 -10.20
N ILE A 170 37.80 19.32 -9.31
CA ILE A 170 37.07 18.11 -9.72
C ILE A 170 35.76 18.49 -10.40
N PHE A 171 34.93 19.29 -9.74
CA PHE A 171 33.62 19.61 -10.26
C PHE A 171 33.65 20.56 -11.45
N LEU A 172 34.57 21.50 -11.46
CA LEU A 172 34.77 22.42 -12.59
C LEU A 172 35.18 21.67 -13.86
N SER A 173 36.03 20.65 -13.76
CA SER A 173 36.38 19.84 -14.93
C SER A 173 35.16 19.14 -15.55
N ILE A 174 34.21 18.66 -14.70
CA ILE A 174 32.98 18.03 -15.15
C ILE A 174 32.05 19.06 -15.81
N VAL A 175 31.81 20.19 -15.13
CA VAL A 175 30.94 21.27 -15.63
C VAL A 175 31.48 21.87 -16.93
N ASN A 176 32.79 22.15 -17.02
CA ASN A 176 33.41 22.66 -18.24
C ASN A 176 33.33 21.65 -19.38
N GLY A 177 33.49 20.35 -19.10
CA GLY A 177 33.30 19.32 -20.13
C GLY A 177 31.89 19.33 -20.71
N HIS A 178 30.88 19.54 -19.86
CA HIS A 178 29.49 19.67 -20.30
C HIS A 178 29.24 20.97 -21.05
N PHE A 179 29.74 22.10 -20.56
CA PHE A 179 29.54 23.40 -21.22
C PHE A 179 30.29 23.52 -22.54
N ALA A 180 31.35 22.76 -22.75
CA ALA A 180 32.07 22.68 -24.02
C ALA A 180 31.24 22.06 -25.15
N THR A 181 30.07 21.44 -24.87
CA THR A 181 29.19 20.88 -25.91
C THR A 181 28.43 21.89 -26.75
N GLY A 182 28.68 23.21 -26.55
CA GLY A 182 28.12 24.27 -27.40
C GLY A 182 27.34 25.34 -26.64
N PHE A 183 27.44 25.43 -25.33
CA PHE A 183 26.82 26.52 -24.56
C PHE A 183 27.48 27.87 -24.85
N SER A 184 26.73 28.96 -24.60
CA SER A 184 27.23 30.30 -24.83
C SER A 184 28.48 30.64 -23.97
N PRO A 185 29.43 31.42 -24.45
CA PRO A 185 30.64 31.79 -23.69
C PRO A 185 30.34 32.43 -22.33
N ASP A 186 29.19 33.10 -22.21
CA ASP A 186 28.78 33.76 -20.97
C ASP A 186 28.33 32.73 -19.93
N ILE A 187 27.73 31.57 -20.31
CA ILE A 187 27.43 30.45 -19.43
C ILE A 187 28.72 29.75 -19.01
N VAL A 188 29.65 29.52 -19.93
CA VAL A 188 30.95 28.89 -19.64
C VAL A 188 31.72 29.66 -18.59
N LYS A 189 31.77 31.01 -18.69
CA LYS A 189 32.42 31.87 -17.68
C LYS A 189 31.81 31.72 -16.27
N ARG A 190 30.51 31.37 -16.15
CA ARG A 190 29.82 31.19 -14.89
C ARG A 190 30.03 29.80 -14.25
N GLY A 191 30.63 28.87 -14.96
CA GLY A 191 30.90 27.52 -14.47
C GLY A 191 31.68 27.50 -13.15
N GLU A 192 32.72 28.36 -13.04
CA GLU A 192 33.50 28.46 -11.82
C GLU A 192 32.71 29.09 -10.67
N ASP A 193 31.94 30.14 -10.93
CA ASP A 193 31.08 30.77 -9.93
C ASP A 193 30.03 29.79 -9.39
N ILE A 194 29.40 29.00 -10.26
CA ILE A 194 28.42 27.97 -9.90
C ILE A 194 29.05 26.89 -9.02
N VAL A 195 30.23 26.39 -9.36
CA VAL A 195 30.92 25.37 -8.58
C VAL A 195 31.33 25.91 -7.21
N ASN A 196 31.91 27.10 -7.16
CA ASN A 196 32.32 27.73 -5.91
C ASN A 196 31.11 28.04 -5.00
N ALA A 197 30.03 28.58 -5.56
CA ALA A 197 28.77 28.81 -4.86
C ALA A 197 28.19 27.50 -4.28
N THR A 198 28.25 26.43 -5.03
CA THR A 198 27.77 25.10 -4.58
C THR A 198 28.59 24.58 -3.40
N ILE A 199 29.90 24.67 -3.46
CA ILE A 199 30.81 24.21 -2.39
C ILE A 199 30.62 25.07 -1.15
N GLU A 200 30.54 26.40 -1.28
CA GLU A 200 30.31 27.30 -0.16
C GLU A 200 28.96 27.05 0.51
N LEU A 201 27.87 26.94 -0.28
CA LEU A 201 26.53 26.63 0.22
C LEU A 201 26.51 25.26 0.94
N SER A 202 27.08 24.23 0.33
CA SER A 202 27.16 22.89 0.93
C SER A 202 27.92 22.91 2.25
N THR A 203 29.02 23.66 2.34
CA THR A 203 29.80 23.79 3.58
C THR A 203 29.01 24.53 4.65
N ALA A 204 28.31 25.60 4.29
CA ALA A 204 27.46 26.35 5.20
C ALA A 204 26.27 25.48 5.69
N VAL A 205 25.61 24.73 4.81
CA VAL A 205 24.54 23.80 5.18
C VAL A 205 25.04 22.71 6.14
N ALA A 206 26.17 22.09 5.82
CA ALA A 206 26.75 21.03 6.65
C ALA A 206 27.20 21.53 8.05
N SER A 207 27.59 22.80 8.18
CA SER A 207 27.98 23.42 9.46
C SER A 207 26.79 23.97 10.27
N THR A 208 25.62 24.16 9.64
CA THR A 208 24.44 24.73 10.30
C THR A 208 23.45 23.66 10.71
N PHE A 209 23.22 22.64 9.85
CA PHE A 209 22.23 21.61 10.06
C PHE A 209 22.87 20.30 10.52
N PHE A 210 22.79 20.04 11.82
CA PHE A 210 23.33 18.83 12.42
C PHE A 210 22.26 17.74 12.60
N PRO A 211 22.64 16.46 12.51
CA PRO A 211 21.71 15.36 12.80
C PRO A 211 21.31 15.37 14.28
N THR A 212 20.00 15.27 14.54
CA THR A 212 19.41 15.11 15.87
C THR A 212 18.61 13.81 15.92
N ALA A 213 18.07 13.44 17.07
CA ALA A 213 17.24 12.25 17.21
C ALA A 213 16.00 12.26 16.32
N ILE A 214 15.43 13.43 16.03
CA ILE A 214 14.27 13.62 15.16
C ILE A 214 14.71 13.82 13.71
N LYS A 215 15.78 14.60 13.48
CA LYS A 215 16.33 14.96 12.18
C LYS A 215 17.59 14.13 11.87
N PHE A 216 17.57 12.82 12.10
CA PHE A 216 18.74 11.93 11.96
C PHE A 216 19.27 11.82 10.52
N HIS A 217 18.45 12.14 9.53
CA HIS A 217 18.78 12.14 8.10
C HIS A 217 19.49 13.42 7.64
N TYR A 218 19.73 14.40 8.52
CA TYR A 218 20.49 15.61 8.21
C TYR A 218 21.98 15.28 8.12
N ILE A 219 22.35 14.48 7.12
CA ILE A 219 23.72 14.10 6.81
C ILE A 219 24.03 14.68 5.44
N PHE A 220 24.77 15.80 5.42
CA PHE A 220 25.17 16.51 4.21
C PHE A 220 26.62 16.19 3.87
N ASN A 221 26.88 15.79 2.62
CA ASN A 221 28.19 15.32 2.20
C ASN A 221 28.45 15.62 0.71
N LEU A 222 29.63 15.20 0.18
CA LEU A 222 29.99 15.44 -1.23
C LEU A 222 29.07 14.78 -2.25
N ARG A 223 28.28 13.77 -1.87
CA ARG A 223 27.27 13.21 -2.79
C ARG A 223 26.19 14.24 -3.11
N ASP A 224 25.84 15.09 -2.15
CA ASP A 224 24.85 16.14 -2.36
C ASP A 224 25.37 17.19 -3.35
N VAL A 225 26.64 17.59 -3.23
CA VAL A 225 27.31 18.45 -4.25
C VAL A 225 27.28 17.76 -5.62
N GLY A 226 27.63 16.46 -5.66
CA GLY A 226 27.56 15.67 -6.89
C GLY A 226 26.16 15.63 -7.49
N ASN A 227 25.11 15.47 -6.66
CA ASN A 227 23.72 15.46 -7.10
C ASN A 227 23.26 16.81 -7.71
N ILE A 228 23.74 17.94 -7.15
CA ILE A 228 23.45 19.27 -7.69
C ILE A 228 24.10 19.40 -9.08
N ILE A 229 25.40 19.08 -9.18
CA ILE A 229 26.12 19.14 -10.45
C ILE A 229 25.48 18.21 -11.50
N GLU A 230 25.14 16.99 -11.13
CA GLU A 230 24.46 16.04 -12.04
C GLU A 230 23.09 16.57 -12.50
N GLY A 231 22.35 17.28 -11.64
CA GLY A 231 21.15 18.02 -12.03
C GLY A 231 21.43 19.09 -13.08
N MET A 232 22.53 19.84 -12.91
CA MET A 232 23.01 20.83 -13.88
C MET A 232 23.37 20.20 -15.24
N LEU A 233 23.98 19.01 -15.24
CA LEU A 233 24.36 18.29 -16.47
C LEU A 233 23.16 17.81 -17.32
N ARG A 234 21.92 17.92 -16.80
CA ARG A 234 20.69 17.64 -17.58
C ARG A 234 20.32 18.79 -18.52
N SER A 235 20.95 19.97 -18.37
CA SER A 235 20.74 21.13 -19.23
C SER A 235 21.14 20.83 -20.68
N GLN A 236 20.37 21.34 -21.63
CA GLN A 236 20.66 21.24 -23.08
C GLN A 236 20.76 22.61 -23.69
N VAL A 237 21.68 22.80 -24.61
CA VAL A 237 22.00 24.10 -25.24
C VAL A 237 20.76 24.84 -25.75
N LYS A 238 19.82 24.12 -26.40
CA LYS A 238 18.59 24.66 -26.96
C LYS A 238 17.69 25.37 -25.94
N PHE A 239 17.60 24.81 -24.73
CA PHE A 239 16.65 25.26 -23.70
C PHE A 239 17.27 26.15 -22.61
N PHE A 240 18.59 26.36 -22.67
CA PHE A 240 19.34 27.21 -21.74
C PHE A 240 20.10 28.29 -22.46
N PRO A 241 19.41 29.31 -23.03
CA PRO A 241 20.03 30.32 -23.88
C PRO A 241 20.81 31.38 -23.09
N SER A 242 20.56 31.54 -21.79
CA SER A 242 21.14 32.63 -21.01
C SER A 242 21.68 32.15 -19.63
N PRO A 243 22.68 32.90 -19.10
CA PRO A 243 23.19 32.63 -17.77
C PRO A 243 22.12 32.71 -16.66
N LEU A 244 21.10 33.54 -16.83
CA LEU A 244 20.00 33.68 -15.89
C LEU A 244 19.25 32.31 -15.69
N VAL A 245 18.88 31.66 -16.79
CA VAL A 245 18.17 30.35 -16.72
C VAL A 245 19.08 29.30 -16.13
N MET A 246 20.37 29.30 -16.42
CA MET A 246 21.34 28.36 -15.86
C MET A 246 21.51 28.55 -14.34
N VAL A 247 21.57 29.78 -13.84
CA VAL A 247 21.65 30.05 -12.40
C VAL A 247 20.32 29.72 -11.71
N ARG A 248 19.19 29.95 -12.36
CA ARG A 248 17.88 29.47 -11.84
C ARG A 248 17.82 27.95 -11.74
N LEU A 249 18.37 27.21 -12.72
CA LEU A 249 18.52 25.76 -12.61
C LEU A 249 19.38 25.38 -11.42
N TRP A 250 20.51 26.04 -11.21
CA TRP A 250 21.37 25.81 -10.04
C TRP A 250 20.62 26.03 -8.73
N MET A 251 19.88 27.14 -8.59
CA MET A 251 19.05 27.40 -7.41
C MET A 251 18.01 26.30 -7.19
N HIS A 252 17.31 25.90 -8.26
CA HIS A 252 16.35 24.80 -8.22
C HIS A 252 16.99 23.49 -7.73
N GLU A 253 18.14 23.13 -8.29
CA GLU A 253 18.83 21.90 -7.89
C GLU A 253 19.32 21.96 -6.43
N CYS A 254 19.76 23.13 -5.95
CA CYS A 254 20.08 23.34 -4.54
C CYS A 254 18.85 23.15 -3.62
N GLU A 255 17.70 23.70 -4.00
CA GLU A 255 16.43 23.46 -3.28
C GLU A 255 16.07 21.97 -3.27
N ARG A 256 16.16 21.30 -4.42
CA ARG A 256 15.82 19.84 -4.52
C ARG A 256 16.72 18.94 -3.69
N VAL A 257 18.01 19.27 -3.57
CA VAL A 257 18.96 18.44 -2.84
C VAL A 257 18.94 18.72 -1.35
N PHE A 258 18.84 19.97 -0.94
CA PHE A 258 18.93 20.35 0.47
C PHE A 258 17.56 20.57 1.12
N MET A 259 16.68 21.35 0.48
CA MET A 259 15.43 21.77 1.09
C MET A 259 14.40 20.65 1.17
N ASP A 260 14.30 19.76 0.17
CA ASP A 260 13.29 18.71 0.11
C ASP A 260 13.39 17.68 1.24
N ARG A 261 14.52 17.61 1.95
CA ARG A 261 14.74 16.75 3.12
C ARG A 261 14.51 17.45 4.46
N MET A 262 14.24 18.76 4.46
CA MET A 262 14.04 19.52 5.68
C MET A 262 12.68 19.26 6.31
N VAL A 263 12.59 19.35 7.64
CA VAL A 263 11.40 18.94 8.41
C VAL A 263 10.66 20.13 9.02
N THR A 264 11.36 21.22 9.38
CA THR A 264 10.77 22.36 10.10
C THR A 264 10.81 23.63 9.25
N GLU A 265 9.82 24.51 9.43
CA GLU A 265 9.74 25.81 8.75
C GLU A 265 10.94 26.72 9.07
N GLU A 266 11.47 26.63 10.29
CA GLU A 266 12.69 27.35 10.67
C GLU A 266 13.90 26.93 9.82
N ASP A 267 14.02 25.63 9.53
CA ASP A 267 15.10 25.13 8.69
C ASP A 267 14.94 25.61 7.24
N PHE A 268 13.70 25.67 6.74
CA PHE A 268 13.41 26.23 5.41
C PHE A 268 13.84 27.69 5.31
N THR A 269 13.45 28.51 6.28
CA THR A 269 13.79 29.94 6.30
C THR A 269 15.30 30.13 6.35
N LYS A 270 15.99 29.45 7.26
CA LYS A 270 17.44 29.51 7.38
C LYS A 270 18.14 29.08 6.08
N PHE A 271 17.66 28.02 5.46
CA PHE A 271 18.24 27.55 4.18
C PHE A 271 18.02 28.56 3.05
N LYS A 272 16.83 29.14 2.93
CA LYS A 272 16.55 30.19 1.94
C LYS A 272 17.44 31.40 2.12
N ASP A 273 17.62 31.88 3.36
CA ASP A 273 18.52 33.00 3.67
C ASP A 273 19.97 32.69 3.25
N MET A 274 20.41 31.45 3.47
CA MET A 274 21.75 31.00 3.04
C MET A 274 21.86 30.92 1.51
N LEU A 275 20.85 30.39 0.83
CA LEU A 275 20.83 30.30 -0.63
C LEU A 275 20.80 31.68 -1.27
N ASP A 276 19.95 32.57 -0.78
CA ASP A 276 19.84 33.96 -1.26
C ASP A 276 21.12 34.75 -0.99
N GLY A 277 21.71 34.57 0.18
CA GLY A 277 23.02 35.17 0.53
C GLY A 277 24.15 34.71 -0.42
N THR A 278 24.21 33.41 -0.69
CA THR A 278 25.19 32.85 -1.65
C THR A 278 24.90 33.30 -3.07
N THR A 279 23.63 33.31 -3.47
CA THR A 279 23.22 33.80 -4.80
C THR A 279 23.60 35.26 -5.00
N LYS A 280 23.35 36.10 -4.02
CA LYS A 280 23.74 37.52 -4.05
C LYS A 280 25.24 37.69 -4.16
N LYS A 281 26.04 36.93 -3.42
CA LYS A 281 27.49 36.99 -3.45
C LYS A 281 28.08 36.67 -4.83
N TYR A 282 27.58 35.67 -5.52
CA TYR A 282 28.15 35.20 -6.80
C TYR A 282 27.43 35.69 -8.06
N PHE A 283 26.12 36.05 -7.98
CA PHE A 283 25.27 36.30 -9.13
C PHE A 283 24.44 37.58 -9.05
N ASP A 284 24.81 38.55 -8.20
CA ASP A 284 24.11 39.83 -8.01
C ASP A 284 23.89 40.61 -9.32
N ASN A 285 24.85 40.49 -10.24
CA ASN A 285 24.81 41.14 -11.56
C ASN A 285 23.69 40.64 -12.50
N LEU A 286 23.02 39.52 -12.19
CA LEU A 286 21.90 39.00 -12.98
C LEU A 286 20.53 39.52 -12.48
N GLY A 287 20.50 40.24 -11.34
CA GLY A 287 19.29 40.77 -10.72
C GLY A 287 18.58 39.74 -9.85
N MET A 288 18.59 39.94 -8.53
CA MET A 288 18.01 39.03 -7.56
C MET A 288 16.51 38.81 -7.79
N ASP A 289 15.75 39.85 -8.12
CA ASP A 289 14.31 39.75 -8.40
C ASP A 289 13.99 38.75 -9.52
N LYS A 290 14.83 38.69 -10.55
CA LYS A 290 14.67 37.75 -11.68
C LYS A 290 15.09 36.32 -11.31
N LEU A 291 16.11 36.20 -10.45
CA LEU A 291 16.64 34.91 -10.03
C LEU A 291 15.64 34.21 -9.06
N THR A 292 15.08 34.96 -8.10
CA THR A 292 14.17 34.45 -7.08
C THR A 292 12.70 34.39 -7.52
N ALA A 293 12.38 34.88 -8.74
CA ALA A 293 11.02 34.87 -9.28
C ALA A 293 10.42 33.43 -9.30
N ARG A 294 9.20 33.31 -8.83
CA ARG A 294 8.46 32.02 -8.84
C ARG A 294 7.55 31.93 -10.10
N PRO A 295 7.33 30.74 -10.66
CA PRO A 295 7.82 29.42 -10.23
C PRO A 295 9.32 29.22 -10.49
N LEU A 296 9.98 28.51 -9.56
CA LEU A 296 11.36 28.06 -9.71
C LEU A 296 11.34 26.53 -9.83
N SER A 297 10.78 26.02 -10.91
CA SER A 297 10.63 24.59 -11.15
C SER A 297 11.13 24.21 -12.54
N PHE A 298 11.78 23.05 -12.64
CA PHE A 298 12.23 22.45 -13.89
C PHE A 298 11.68 21.04 -13.98
N THR A 299 11.12 20.68 -15.12
CA THR A 299 10.49 19.38 -15.35
C THR A 299 10.78 18.84 -16.74
N THR A 300 10.50 17.56 -16.97
CA THR A 300 10.66 16.90 -18.28
C THR A 300 9.33 16.68 -19.00
N PHE A 301 8.18 16.99 -18.41
CA PHE A 301 6.86 16.63 -18.94
C PHE A 301 6.01 17.84 -19.35
N THR A 302 6.48 19.07 -19.13
CA THR A 302 5.75 20.29 -19.53
C THR A 302 5.95 20.65 -21.00
N THR A 303 7.05 20.22 -21.60
CA THR A 303 7.38 20.52 -23.01
C THR A 303 7.00 19.33 -23.88
N ILE A 304 6.36 19.59 -25.04
CA ILE A 304 5.94 18.58 -26.02
C ILE A 304 7.09 18.23 -26.99
N GLU A 305 8.09 19.08 -27.08
CA GLU A 305 9.23 18.88 -27.96
C GLU A 305 10.15 17.77 -27.44
N GLU A 306 10.26 16.68 -28.16
CA GLU A 306 11.27 15.65 -27.90
C GLU A 306 12.66 16.16 -28.30
N ASN A 307 13.68 15.79 -27.56
CA ASN A 307 15.06 16.06 -27.94
C ASN A 307 15.52 15.12 -29.07
N GLU A 308 16.72 15.33 -29.60
CA GLU A 308 17.33 14.48 -30.63
C GLU A 308 17.41 12.98 -30.29
N PHE A 309 17.23 12.63 -29.01
CA PHE A 309 17.26 11.26 -28.50
C PHE A 309 15.87 10.69 -28.19
N GLY A 310 14.78 11.36 -28.60
CA GLY A 310 13.40 10.91 -28.31
C GLY A 310 13.00 11.00 -26.85
N LYS A 311 13.70 11.82 -26.05
CA LYS A 311 13.37 12.09 -24.65
C LYS A 311 12.95 13.53 -24.46
N ASN A 312 12.01 13.75 -23.55
CA ASN A 312 11.62 15.11 -23.19
C ASN A 312 12.76 15.86 -22.50
N PRO A 313 13.01 17.11 -22.90
CA PRO A 313 14.08 17.93 -22.32
C PRO A 313 13.72 18.39 -20.89
N TYR A 314 14.76 18.59 -20.07
CA TYR A 314 14.59 19.17 -18.74
C TYR A 314 14.55 20.69 -18.85
N CYS A 315 13.35 21.27 -18.74
CA CYS A 315 13.10 22.68 -19.02
C CYS A 315 12.49 23.42 -17.83
N MET A 316 12.67 24.75 -17.83
CA MET A 316 12.03 25.64 -16.87
C MET A 316 10.51 25.66 -17.10
N VAL A 317 9.76 25.61 -16.02
CA VAL A 317 8.30 25.80 -16.05
C VAL A 317 7.99 27.29 -16.16
N GLU A 318 7.14 27.68 -17.09
CA GLU A 318 6.79 29.09 -17.35
C GLU A 318 5.75 29.61 -16.34
N SER A 319 4.72 28.80 -16.01
CA SER A 319 3.71 29.15 -15.01
C SER A 319 3.16 27.91 -14.29
N ASP A 320 2.64 28.11 -13.08
CA ASP A 320 2.04 27.05 -12.27
C ASP A 320 0.73 26.54 -12.90
N GLU A 321 0.01 27.38 -13.66
CA GLU A 321 -1.21 26.96 -14.34
C GLU A 321 -0.93 25.95 -15.46
N ILE A 322 0.13 26.18 -16.24
CA ILE A 322 0.56 25.24 -17.31
C ILE A 322 0.95 23.90 -16.68
N LEU A 323 1.70 23.95 -15.57
CA LEU A 323 2.12 22.75 -14.87
C LEU A 323 0.93 21.96 -14.31
N SER A 324 -0.03 22.65 -13.68
CA SER A 324 -1.25 22.05 -13.15
C SER A 324 -2.09 21.40 -14.26
N SER A 325 -2.31 22.13 -15.37
CA SER A 325 -3.08 21.62 -16.52
C SER A 325 -2.44 20.37 -17.12
N ARG A 326 -1.12 20.36 -17.27
CA ARG A 326 -0.39 19.19 -17.80
C ARG A 326 -0.49 17.97 -16.88
N LEU A 327 -0.42 18.19 -15.57
CA LEU A 327 -0.57 17.10 -14.59
C LEU A 327 -1.99 16.56 -14.55
N GLU A 328 -3.00 17.41 -14.71
CA GLU A 328 -4.40 16.97 -14.81
C GLU A 328 -4.63 16.15 -16.09
N GLU A 329 -4.04 16.53 -17.21
CA GLU A 329 -4.05 15.74 -18.46
C GLU A 329 -3.42 14.36 -18.23
N LYS A 330 -2.23 14.31 -17.60
CA LYS A 330 -1.53 13.06 -17.30
C LYS A 330 -2.28 12.19 -16.28
N LEU A 331 -2.99 12.79 -15.34
CA LEU A 331 -3.85 12.06 -14.41
C LEU A 331 -5.07 11.45 -15.14
N LYS A 332 -5.66 12.15 -16.10
CA LYS A 332 -6.73 11.62 -16.95
C LYS A 332 -6.24 10.44 -17.79
N GLU A 333 -5.09 10.60 -18.49
CA GLU A 333 -4.45 9.51 -19.25
C GLU A 333 -4.17 8.29 -18.36
N TYR A 334 -3.68 8.51 -17.13
CA TYR A 334 -3.46 7.44 -16.16
C TYR A 334 -4.74 6.69 -15.82
N ASN A 335 -5.83 7.43 -15.58
CA ASN A 335 -7.12 6.87 -15.19
C ASN A 335 -7.84 6.14 -16.35
N GLU A 336 -7.47 6.40 -17.60
CA GLU A 336 -7.97 5.66 -18.77
C GLU A 336 -7.33 4.26 -18.89
N VAL A 337 -6.08 4.13 -18.48
CA VAL A 337 -5.29 2.88 -18.65
C VAL A 337 -5.24 2.04 -17.39
N ASN A 338 -5.33 2.67 -16.21
CA ASN A 338 -5.14 2.04 -14.91
C ASN A 338 -6.40 2.17 -14.03
N ALA A 339 -6.36 1.57 -12.84
CA ALA A 339 -7.41 1.77 -11.84
C ALA A 339 -7.57 3.27 -11.51
N VAL A 340 -8.81 3.73 -11.51
CA VAL A 340 -9.13 5.15 -11.29
C VAL A 340 -8.54 5.64 -9.97
N MET A 341 -7.78 6.70 -10.05
CA MET A 341 -7.16 7.38 -8.91
C MET A 341 -7.84 8.74 -8.73
N ASP A 342 -8.64 8.86 -7.68
CA ASP A 342 -9.29 10.14 -7.33
C ASP A 342 -8.32 10.99 -6.51
N LEU A 343 -7.46 11.71 -7.21
CA LEU A 343 -6.40 12.54 -6.64
C LEU A 343 -6.69 14.03 -6.88
N VAL A 344 -6.54 14.82 -5.84
CA VAL A 344 -6.59 16.27 -5.94
C VAL A 344 -5.17 16.82 -6.06
N LEU A 345 -4.90 17.49 -7.16
CA LEU A 345 -3.60 18.11 -7.45
C LEU A 345 -3.57 19.54 -6.90
N PHE A 346 -3.28 19.70 -5.62
CA PHE A 346 -2.96 20.99 -5.00
C PHE A 346 -1.45 21.27 -5.11
N GLN A 347 -1.02 22.49 -4.90
CA GLN A 347 0.37 22.94 -5.19
C GLN A 347 1.44 22.03 -4.57
N MET A 348 1.31 21.65 -3.30
CA MET A 348 2.28 20.75 -2.67
C MET A 348 2.27 19.34 -3.31
N ALA A 349 1.11 18.82 -3.74
CA ALA A 349 1.05 17.53 -4.44
C ALA A 349 1.75 17.63 -5.82
N ILE A 350 1.55 18.74 -6.52
CA ILE A 350 2.25 19.07 -7.78
C ILE A 350 3.76 19.08 -7.57
N ASP A 351 4.22 19.77 -6.53
CA ASP A 351 5.64 19.85 -6.17
C ASP A 351 6.23 18.46 -5.91
N HIS A 352 5.53 17.60 -5.16
CA HIS A 352 5.97 16.22 -4.91
C HIS A 352 6.02 15.39 -6.19
N VAL A 353 5.06 15.52 -7.11
CA VAL A 353 5.13 14.84 -8.41
C VAL A 353 6.36 15.28 -9.18
N CYS A 354 6.64 16.59 -9.22
CA CYS A 354 7.84 17.13 -9.88
C CYS A 354 9.14 16.62 -9.26
N ARG A 355 9.19 16.51 -7.92
CA ARG A 355 10.35 15.97 -7.20
C ARG A 355 10.54 14.47 -7.51
N ILE A 356 9.47 13.68 -7.44
CA ILE A 356 9.54 12.24 -7.69
C ILE A 356 9.90 11.97 -9.15
N THR A 357 9.26 12.63 -10.12
CA THR A 357 9.60 12.50 -11.56
C THR A 357 11.05 12.86 -11.83
N ARG A 358 11.55 13.97 -11.24
CA ARG A 358 12.96 14.37 -11.37
C ARG A 358 13.91 13.26 -10.89
N VAL A 359 13.56 12.57 -9.82
CA VAL A 359 14.37 11.48 -9.25
C VAL A 359 14.32 10.23 -10.11
N ILE A 360 13.12 9.77 -10.50
CA ILE A 360 12.97 8.51 -11.26
C ILE A 360 13.46 8.64 -12.69
N ASP A 361 13.32 9.80 -13.32
CA ASP A 361 13.81 10.03 -14.68
C ASP A 361 15.36 10.03 -14.79
N LYS A 362 16.06 10.15 -13.66
CA LYS A 362 17.51 10.10 -13.57
C LYS A 362 17.97 8.63 -13.53
N PRO A 363 18.97 8.22 -14.34
CA PRO A 363 19.58 6.91 -14.21
C PRO A 363 20.04 6.63 -12.77
N ARG A 364 19.74 5.46 -12.25
CA ARG A 364 20.03 5.08 -10.85
C ARG A 364 19.29 5.93 -9.80
N GLY A 365 18.29 6.71 -10.18
CA GLY A 365 17.50 7.53 -9.27
C GLY A 365 16.58 6.67 -8.42
N ASN A 366 16.65 6.81 -7.10
CA ASN A 366 15.77 6.14 -6.15
C ASN A 366 15.20 7.17 -5.18
N ALA A 367 13.91 7.10 -4.88
CA ALA A 367 13.22 8.03 -4.00
C ALA A 367 12.94 7.40 -2.62
N LEU A 368 13.17 8.17 -1.57
CA LEU A 368 12.74 7.86 -0.21
C LEU A 368 11.71 8.90 0.22
N LEU A 369 10.45 8.53 0.19
CA LEU A 369 9.32 9.38 0.52
C LEU A 369 8.94 9.16 1.98
N VAL A 370 9.11 10.16 2.79
CA VAL A 370 8.86 10.07 4.23
C VAL A 370 7.71 10.97 4.64
N GLY A 371 6.69 10.39 5.23
CA GLY A 371 5.50 11.14 5.67
C GLY A 371 4.48 10.23 6.36
N VAL A 372 3.52 10.84 7.03
CA VAL A 372 2.45 10.11 7.73
C VAL A 372 1.60 9.25 6.79
N GLY A 373 0.89 8.28 7.32
CA GLY A 373 -0.02 7.45 6.54
C GLY A 373 -1.09 8.27 5.81
N GLY A 374 -1.39 7.93 4.56
CA GLY A 374 -2.42 8.64 3.78
C GLY A 374 -1.99 9.98 3.16
N SER A 375 -0.71 10.37 3.25
CA SER A 375 -0.19 11.62 2.64
C SER A 375 -0.04 11.56 1.11
N GLY A 376 -0.53 10.52 0.45
CA GLY A 376 -0.49 10.42 -1.01
C GLY A 376 0.80 9.82 -1.59
N LYS A 377 1.79 9.43 -0.79
CA LYS A 377 3.09 8.92 -1.26
C LYS A 377 2.99 7.87 -2.37
N GLN A 378 2.16 6.84 -2.17
CA GLN A 378 1.99 5.78 -3.18
C GLN A 378 1.30 6.27 -4.45
N SER A 379 0.23 7.06 -4.30
CA SER A 379 -0.54 7.59 -5.44
C SER A 379 0.31 8.51 -6.30
N LEU A 380 1.06 9.43 -5.66
CA LEU A 380 1.96 10.34 -6.36
C LEU A 380 3.14 9.58 -7.01
N SER A 381 3.68 8.53 -6.36
CA SER A 381 4.70 7.68 -6.98
C SER A 381 4.19 6.94 -8.21
N LYS A 382 2.95 6.43 -8.17
CA LYS A 382 2.33 5.76 -9.33
C LYS A 382 2.13 6.73 -10.49
N LEU A 383 1.61 7.91 -10.21
CA LEU A 383 1.44 8.95 -11.23
C LEU A 383 2.78 9.37 -11.82
N SER A 384 3.80 9.59 -10.99
CA SER A 384 5.14 9.96 -11.44
C SER A 384 5.81 8.88 -12.28
N ALA A 385 5.67 7.60 -11.90
CA ALA A 385 6.16 6.47 -12.70
C ALA A 385 5.49 6.40 -14.07
N PHE A 386 4.18 6.62 -14.13
CA PHE A 386 3.42 6.67 -15.38
C PHE A 386 3.88 7.83 -16.28
N ILE A 387 4.08 9.03 -15.71
CA ILE A 387 4.59 10.20 -16.44
C ILE A 387 5.96 9.91 -17.08
N CYS A 388 6.83 9.18 -16.36
CA CYS A 388 8.14 8.78 -16.86
C CYS A 388 8.10 7.57 -17.83
N GLY A 389 6.93 6.96 -18.06
CA GLY A 389 6.78 5.79 -18.92
C GLY A 389 7.32 4.49 -18.29
N TYR A 390 7.37 4.39 -16.97
CA TYR A 390 7.86 3.21 -16.26
C TYR A 390 6.72 2.30 -15.81
N GLU A 391 6.92 0.98 -15.92
CA GLU A 391 6.00 0.00 -15.36
C GLU A 391 6.04 0.03 -13.82
N ILE A 392 4.87 -0.02 -13.21
CA ILE A 392 4.73 -0.03 -11.76
C ILE A 392 4.77 -1.46 -11.25
N PHE A 393 5.64 -1.72 -10.30
CA PHE A 393 5.71 -2.98 -9.59
C PHE A 393 5.47 -2.77 -8.09
N GLN A 394 4.52 -3.51 -7.53
CA GLN A 394 4.24 -3.55 -6.10
C GLN A 394 4.09 -5.00 -5.65
N ILE A 395 4.61 -5.32 -4.48
CA ILE A 395 4.41 -6.64 -3.87
C ILE A 395 3.05 -6.70 -3.18
N THR A 396 2.38 -7.84 -3.33
CA THR A 396 1.16 -8.15 -2.58
C THR A 396 1.52 -9.10 -1.46
N VAL A 397 1.40 -8.61 -0.22
CA VAL A 397 1.71 -9.40 0.96
C VAL A 397 0.50 -10.26 1.32
N THR A 398 0.66 -11.57 1.21
CA THR A 398 -0.30 -12.58 1.66
C THR A 398 0.09 -13.10 3.05
N ALA A 399 -0.77 -13.85 3.70
CA ALA A 399 -0.48 -14.44 5.02
C ALA A 399 0.74 -15.39 5.01
N THR A 400 1.07 -15.96 3.85
CA THR A 400 2.19 -16.88 3.64
C THR A 400 3.42 -16.24 3.03
N TYR A 401 3.36 -14.92 2.76
CA TYR A 401 4.45 -14.20 2.10
C TYR A 401 5.74 -14.25 2.94
N GLY A 402 6.82 -14.77 2.36
CA GLY A 402 8.09 -14.96 3.05
C GLY A 402 9.30 -14.43 2.26
N MET A 403 10.49 -14.79 2.75
CA MET A 403 11.76 -14.37 2.12
C MET A 403 11.97 -14.96 0.73
N ASN A 404 11.45 -16.15 0.46
CA ASN A 404 11.59 -16.78 -0.85
C ASN A 404 10.73 -16.05 -1.89
N ASP A 405 9.48 -15.71 -1.54
CA ASP A 405 8.60 -14.94 -2.43
C ASP A 405 9.21 -13.56 -2.75
N PHE A 406 9.87 -12.95 -1.76
CA PHE A 406 10.56 -11.69 -1.97
C PHE A 406 11.78 -11.82 -2.90
N ARG A 407 12.53 -12.90 -2.77
CA ARG A 407 13.64 -13.22 -3.70
C ARG A 407 13.14 -13.40 -5.13
N ASP A 408 12.06 -14.14 -5.32
CA ASP A 408 11.44 -14.37 -6.64
C ASP A 408 10.94 -13.06 -7.25
N ASN A 409 10.35 -12.18 -6.43
CA ASN A 409 9.96 -10.84 -6.87
C ASN A 409 11.16 -9.99 -7.30
N LEU A 410 12.27 -10.04 -6.57
CA LEU A 410 13.50 -9.33 -6.95
C LEU A 410 14.10 -9.91 -8.24
N LEU A 411 14.15 -11.24 -8.41
CA LEU A 411 14.59 -11.86 -9.66
C LEU A 411 13.74 -11.43 -10.86
N ASN A 412 12.42 -11.35 -10.68
CA ASN A 412 11.51 -10.83 -11.70
C ASN A 412 11.83 -9.37 -12.06
N LEU A 413 12.10 -8.51 -11.05
CA LEU A 413 12.51 -7.12 -11.27
C LEU A 413 13.82 -7.03 -12.06
N TYR A 414 14.82 -7.83 -11.71
CA TYR A 414 16.09 -7.90 -12.45
C TYR A 414 15.92 -8.42 -13.88
N THR A 415 15.03 -9.37 -14.09
CA THR A 415 14.70 -9.87 -15.43
C THR A 415 14.06 -8.78 -16.29
N ARG A 416 13.11 -8.02 -15.73
CA ARG A 416 12.47 -6.91 -16.44
C ARG A 416 13.45 -5.79 -16.77
N ALA A 417 14.14 -5.28 -15.77
CA ALA A 417 15.02 -4.14 -15.93
C ALA A 417 16.35 -4.51 -16.64
N GLY A 418 17.01 -5.57 -16.20
CA GLY A 418 18.33 -5.96 -16.68
C GLY A 418 18.29 -6.69 -18.02
N CYS A 419 17.50 -7.76 -18.14
CA CYS A 419 17.46 -8.55 -19.36
C CYS A 419 16.65 -7.88 -20.46
N LYS A 420 15.40 -7.48 -20.15
CA LYS A 420 14.48 -6.89 -21.13
C LYS A 420 14.65 -5.38 -21.33
N GLY A 421 15.34 -4.69 -20.43
CA GLY A 421 15.52 -3.22 -20.50
C GLY A 421 14.22 -2.43 -20.32
N ILE A 422 13.24 -3.00 -19.62
CA ILE A 422 11.97 -2.33 -19.33
C ILE A 422 12.15 -1.45 -18.10
N GLY A 423 11.91 -0.16 -18.25
CA GLY A 423 11.92 0.78 -17.13
C GLY A 423 10.87 0.40 -16.10
N THR A 424 11.28 0.12 -14.87
CA THR A 424 10.39 -0.40 -13.82
C THR A 424 10.56 0.43 -12.54
N CYS A 425 9.44 0.88 -11.98
CA CYS A 425 9.40 1.57 -10.70
C CYS A 425 8.85 0.60 -9.63
N PHE A 426 9.71 0.21 -8.70
CA PHE A 426 9.34 -0.63 -7.56
C PHE A 426 8.91 0.23 -6.38
N ILE A 427 7.61 0.22 -6.07
CA ILE A 427 7.04 0.97 -4.95
C ILE A 427 6.88 0.03 -3.75
N LEU A 428 7.52 0.39 -2.64
CA LEU A 428 7.49 -0.39 -1.40
C LEU A 428 7.10 0.48 -0.20
N THR A 429 6.22 -0.04 0.64
CA THR A 429 5.75 0.63 1.86
C THR A 429 6.21 -0.07 3.12
N ASP A 430 6.20 0.65 4.25
CA ASP A 430 6.53 0.09 5.58
C ASP A 430 5.74 -1.18 5.92
N GLY A 431 4.46 -1.19 5.59
CA GLY A 431 3.56 -2.31 5.90
C GLY A 431 3.83 -3.58 5.07
N GLN A 432 4.57 -3.46 3.97
CA GLN A 432 4.94 -4.59 3.13
C GLN A 432 6.23 -5.29 3.59
N ILE A 433 6.95 -4.71 4.55
CA ILE A 433 8.16 -5.29 5.12
C ILE A 433 7.76 -6.27 6.23
N VAL A 434 7.62 -7.53 5.88
CA VAL A 434 7.26 -8.62 6.81
C VAL A 434 8.44 -9.00 7.69
N ASN A 435 9.65 -8.98 7.14
CA ASN A 435 10.89 -9.36 7.82
C ASN A 435 11.97 -8.31 7.58
N GLU A 436 12.67 -7.89 8.64
CA GLU A 436 13.76 -6.90 8.53
C GLU A 436 14.92 -7.36 7.62
N ARG A 437 15.07 -8.67 7.38
CA ARG A 437 16.05 -9.20 6.40
C ARG A 437 15.76 -8.76 4.96
N MET A 438 14.49 -8.41 4.62
CA MET A 438 14.17 -7.85 3.31
C MET A 438 14.90 -6.52 3.08
N MET A 439 15.14 -5.77 4.15
CA MET A 439 15.88 -4.50 4.10
C MET A 439 17.35 -4.68 3.71
N VAL A 440 17.94 -5.84 3.99
CA VAL A 440 19.32 -6.16 3.54
C VAL A 440 19.37 -6.17 2.02
N PHE A 441 18.45 -6.90 1.38
CA PHE A 441 18.40 -6.98 -0.08
C PHE A 441 18.15 -5.61 -0.73
N LEU A 442 17.30 -4.80 -0.11
CA LEU A 442 17.08 -3.42 -0.57
C LEU A 442 18.32 -2.54 -0.39
N ASN A 443 19.02 -2.68 0.74
CA ASN A 443 20.26 -1.95 0.99
C ASN A 443 21.34 -2.30 -0.05
N ASP A 444 21.51 -3.59 -0.35
CA ASP A 444 22.51 -4.07 -1.32
C ASP A 444 22.10 -3.65 -2.75
N LEU A 445 20.81 -3.71 -3.09
CA LEU A 445 20.26 -3.20 -4.36
C LEU A 445 20.55 -1.71 -4.53
N LEU A 446 20.30 -0.89 -3.49
CA LEU A 446 20.56 0.55 -3.52
C LEU A 446 22.06 0.87 -3.57
N ALA A 447 22.88 0.16 -2.80
CA ALA A 447 24.31 0.43 -2.70
C ALA A 447 25.08 0.01 -3.97
N SER A 448 24.96 -1.23 -4.38
CA SER A 448 25.73 -1.82 -5.46
C SER A 448 24.92 -2.23 -6.69
N GLY A 449 23.62 -2.45 -6.54
CA GLY A 449 22.78 -3.09 -7.55
C GLY A 449 22.99 -4.61 -7.66
N ASN A 450 23.89 -5.16 -6.88
CA ASN A 450 24.20 -6.60 -6.84
C ASN A 450 23.81 -7.16 -5.46
N ILE A 451 22.99 -8.19 -5.44
CA ILE A 451 22.57 -8.86 -4.20
C ILE A 451 23.17 -10.27 -4.22
N PRO A 452 24.25 -10.51 -3.49
CA PRO A 452 25.02 -11.76 -3.59
C PRO A 452 24.19 -13.03 -3.36
N ASP A 453 23.26 -12.98 -2.41
CA ASP A 453 22.49 -14.14 -1.96
C ASP A 453 21.34 -14.55 -2.89
N ILE A 454 21.01 -13.75 -3.89
CA ILE A 454 19.91 -14.02 -4.82
C ILE A 454 20.40 -14.74 -6.06
N PHE A 455 21.60 -14.41 -6.53
CA PHE A 455 22.12 -14.89 -7.81
C PHE A 455 22.93 -16.19 -7.65
N THR A 456 22.31 -17.32 -7.93
CA THR A 456 23.02 -18.58 -8.12
C THR A 456 23.88 -18.50 -9.39
N LYS A 457 24.85 -19.42 -9.52
CA LYS A 457 25.72 -19.43 -10.69
C LYS A 457 24.94 -19.56 -12.00
N ASP A 458 23.96 -20.44 -12.02
CA ASP A 458 23.10 -20.68 -13.20
C ASP A 458 22.32 -19.41 -13.59
N VAL A 459 21.76 -18.69 -12.61
CA VAL A 459 21.04 -17.40 -12.84
C VAL A 459 22.01 -16.33 -13.35
N LYS A 460 23.24 -16.28 -12.83
CA LYS A 460 24.25 -15.33 -13.33
C LYS A 460 24.62 -15.61 -14.79
N ASP A 461 24.79 -16.87 -15.14
CA ASP A 461 25.11 -17.28 -16.51
C ASP A 461 23.94 -16.99 -17.46
N GLU A 462 22.70 -17.23 -17.02
CA GLU A 462 21.49 -16.90 -17.79
C GLU A 462 21.39 -15.40 -18.06
N PHE A 463 21.52 -14.57 -17.01
CA PHE A 463 21.40 -13.11 -17.12
C PHE A 463 22.56 -12.51 -17.95
N SER A 464 23.78 -13.03 -17.78
CA SER A 464 24.94 -12.61 -18.57
C SER A 464 24.76 -12.94 -20.06
N ASN A 465 24.20 -14.11 -20.37
CA ASN A 465 23.88 -14.48 -21.74
C ASN A 465 22.78 -13.59 -22.35
N ALA A 466 21.75 -13.21 -21.56
CA ALA A 466 20.68 -12.35 -22.02
C ALA A 466 21.15 -10.95 -22.46
N VAL A 467 22.18 -10.39 -21.81
CA VAL A 467 22.71 -9.04 -22.13
C VAL A 467 23.89 -9.06 -23.10
N ARG A 468 24.34 -10.24 -23.55
CA ARG A 468 25.52 -10.37 -24.43
C ARG A 468 25.39 -9.57 -25.74
N GLY A 469 24.17 -9.52 -26.30
CA GLY A 469 23.89 -8.73 -27.52
C GLY A 469 24.12 -7.23 -27.31
N ASP A 470 23.56 -6.70 -26.21
CA ASP A 470 23.67 -5.28 -25.87
C ASP A 470 25.12 -4.88 -25.52
N CYS A 471 25.82 -5.80 -24.82
CA CYS A 471 27.21 -5.61 -24.44
C CYS A 471 28.12 -5.49 -25.68
N LYS A 472 27.87 -6.33 -26.71
CA LYS A 472 28.58 -6.25 -27.99
C LYS A 472 28.29 -4.94 -28.74
N GLN A 473 27.04 -4.48 -28.74
CA GLN A 473 26.68 -3.18 -29.33
C GLN A 473 27.38 -2.02 -28.61
N ALA A 474 27.55 -2.12 -27.29
CA ALA A 474 28.29 -1.14 -26.50
C ALA A 474 29.82 -1.21 -26.67
N GLY A 475 30.35 -2.15 -27.46
CA GLY A 475 31.79 -2.29 -27.72
C GLY A 475 32.60 -2.86 -26.53
N ILE A 476 31.93 -3.49 -25.57
CA ILE A 476 32.56 -4.05 -24.37
C ILE A 476 33.05 -5.48 -24.66
N VAL A 477 34.22 -5.81 -24.16
CA VAL A 477 34.86 -7.14 -24.36
C VAL A 477 34.00 -8.22 -23.68
N ASP A 478 33.69 -9.30 -24.41
CA ASP A 478 32.86 -10.43 -23.95
C ASP A 478 33.63 -11.32 -22.97
N THR A 479 33.64 -10.87 -21.70
CA THR A 479 34.11 -11.68 -20.57
C THR A 479 32.98 -11.86 -19.55
N PRO A 480 32.93 -12.96 -18.79
CA PRO A 480 31.88 -13.18 -17.81
C PRO A 480 31.76 -12.03 -16.80
N GLU A 481 32.87 -11.44 -16.39
CA GLU A 481 32.95 -10.32 -15.46
C GLU A 481 32.34 -9.06 -16.07
N ASN A 482 32.74 -8.70 -17.31
CA ASN A 482 32.22 -7.53 -18.00
C ASN A 482 30.72 -7.67 -18.33
N LEU A 483 30.26 -8.86 -18.69
CA LEU A 483 28.85 -9.13 -18.94
C LEU A 483 28.01 -8.95 -17.66
N TRP A 484 28.52 -9.45 -16.54
CA TRP A 484 27.87 -9.28 -15.25
C TRP A 484 27.82 -7.81 -14.81
N ASP A 485 28.92 -7.09 -14.92
CA ASP A 485 28.99 -5.67 -14.59
C ASP A 485 28.05 -4.85 -15.48
N PHE A 486 28.02 -5.17 -16.78
CA PHE A 486 27.08 -4.53 -17.71
C PHE A 486 25.61 -4.83 -17.34
N PHE A 487 25.28 -6.07 -16.98
CA PHE A 487 23.95 -6.43 -16.52
C PHE A 487 23.53 -5.66 -15.27
N VAL A 488 24.42 -5.59 -14.27
CA VAL A 488 24.16 -4.84 -13.03
C VAL A 488 23.95 -3.34 -13.33
N GLU A 489 24.80 -2.78 -14.20
CA GLU A 489 24.69 -1.38 -14.59
C GLU A 489 23.39 -1.10 -15.35
N LYS A 490 23.02 -1.97 -16.29
CA LYS A 490 21.77 -1.88 -17.04
C LYS A 490 20.58 -2.01 -16.10
N SER A 491 20.62 -2.97 -15.16
CA SER A 491 19.58 -3.12 -14.14
C SER A 491 19.40 -1.85 -13.31
N ARG A 492 20.47 -1.23 -12.83
CA ARG A 492 20.44 0.02 -12.07
C ARG A 492 19.93 1.21 -12.86
N ARG A 493 20.09 1.18 -14.17
CA ARG A 493 19.62 2.25 -15.08
C ARG A 493 18.11 2.21 -15.26
N PHE A 494 17.50 1.02 -15.28
CA PHE A 494 16.09 0.80 -15.61
C PHE A 494 15.24 0.44 -14.40
N LEU A 495 15.83 0.16 -13.24
CA LEU A 495 15.12 -0.16 -12.00
C LEU A 495 15.22 1.01 -11.03
N HIS A 496 14.08 1.57 -10.67
CA HIS A 496 13.95 2.68 -9.73
C HIS A 496 13.14 2.24 -8.51
N LEU A 497 13.58 2.60 -7.32
CA LEU A 497 12.88 2.32 -6.08
C LEU A 497 12.19 3.59 -5.57
N CYS A 498 10.91 3.44 -5.19
CA CYS A 498 10.15 4.44 -4.45
C CYS A 498 9.77 3.86 -3.09
N LEU A 499 10.54 4.20 -2.07
CA LEU A 499 10.35 3.73 -0.70
C LEU A 499 9.43 4.70 0.04
N CYS A 500 8.23 4.24 0.43
CA CYS A 500 7.22 5.04 1.12
C CYS A 500 7.21 4.72 2.60
N PHE A 501 7.95 5.46 3.41
CA PHE A 501 8.12 5.21 4.84
C PHE A 501 7.40 6.24 5.70
N SER A 502 7.05 5.81 6.92
CA SER A 502 6.45 6.69 7.92
C SER A 502 7.51 7.15 8.93
N PRO A 503 7.53 8.43 9.29
CA PRO A 503 8.44 8.94 10.33
C PRO A 503 7.95 8.60 11.74
N VAL A 504 6.78 7.96 11.87
CA VAL A 504 6.15 7.65 13.16
C VAL A 504 6.86 6.51 13.88
N GLY A 505 7.27 6.75 15.12
CA GLY A 505 7.96 5.79 15.95
C GLY A 505 9.45 5.63 15.62
N ASP A 506 10.10 4.66 16.28
CA ASP A 506 11.55 4.48 16.18
C ASP A 506 12.00 3.59 15.00
N LYS A 507 11.09 2.88 14.36
CA LYS A 507 11.42 1.89 13.31
C LYS A 507 12.23 2.50 12.17
N PHE A 508 11.80 3.64 11.66
CA PHE A 508 12.49 4.30 10.56
C PHE A 508 13.90 4.75 10.95
N ARG A 509 14.06 5.31 12.15
CA ARG A 509 15.37 5.72 12.70
C ARG A 509 16.32 4.52 12.87
N ILE A 510 15.80 3.39 13.37
CA ILE A 510 16.59 2.16 13.53
C ILE A 510 17.02 1.63 12.15
N ARG A 511 16.10 1.56 11.18
CA ARG A 511 16.40 1.13 9.81
C ARG A 511 17.43 2.02 9.13
N ALA A 512 17.30 3.33 9.25
CA ALA A 512 18.25 4.27 8.65
C ALA A 512 19.68 4.09 9.19
N ARG A 513 19.81 3.68 10.43
CA ARG A 513 21.09 3.42 11.09
C ARG A 513 21.69 2.06 10.69
N GLN A 514 20.83 1.04 10.55
CA GLN A 514 21.23 -0.32 10.17
C GLN A 514 21.49 -0.45 8.66
N PHE A 515 20.81 0.35 7.84
CA PHE A 515 20.84 0.30 6.39
C PHE A 515 21.20 1.67 5.80
N PRO A 516 22.46 2.06 5.82
CA PRO A 516 22.86 3.41 5.44
C PRO A 516 22.60 3.75 3.96
N ALA A 517 22.48 2.78 3.08
CA ALA A 517 22.11 3.03 1.68
C ALA A 517 20.72 3.62 1.53
N LEU A 518 19.80 3.40 2.48
CA LEU A 518 18.49 4.04 2.51
C LEU A 518 18.57 5.57 2.49
N ILE A 519 19.54 6.14 3.19
CA ILE A 519 19.73 7.61 3.24
C ILE A 519 20.74 8.09 2.19
N ASN A 520 21.82 7.32 2.00
CA ASN A 520 22.95 7.77 1.18
C ASN A 520 22.77 7.52 -0.32
N CYS A 521 21.91 6.56 -0.72
CA CYS A 521 21.71 6.17 -2.12
C CYS A 521 20.29 6.46 -2.63
N THR A 522 19.51 7.20 -1.88
CA THR A 522 18.17 7.66 -2.26
C THR A 522 18.08 9.17 -2.17
N THR A 523 17.17 9.76 -2.93
CA THR A 523 16.79 11.15 -2.77
C THR A 523 15.62 11.22 -1.79
N TYR A 524 15.82 11.98 -0.73
CA TYR A 524 14.86 12.12 0.35
C TYR A 524 13.84 13.21 0.00
N ASP A 525 12.54 12.90 0.12
CA ASP A 525 11.44 13.85 -0.02
C ASP A 525 10.52 13.73 1.20
N TYR A 526 10.44 14.81 1.98
CA TYR A 526 9.65 14.84 3.21
C TYR A 526 8.25 15.40 2.92
N PHE A 527 7.23 14.59 3.21
CA PHE A 527 5.83 14.94 3.06
C PHE A 527 5.34 15.67 4.32
N HIS A 528 5.25 16.97 4.21
CA HIS A 528 4.75 17.83 5.27
C HIS A 528 3.23 17.63 5.49
N PRO A 529 2.71 17.98 6.69
CA PRO A 529 1.27 18.10 6.89
C PRO A 529 0.65 19.04 5.85
N TRP A 530 -0.56 18.74 5.43
CA TRP A 530 -1.23 19.58 4.45
C TRP A 530 -1.50 20.97 5.01
N PRO A 531 -1.16 22.06 4.31
CA PRO A 531 -1.47 23.40 4.71
C PRO A 531 -2.99 23.65 4.61
N GLN A 532 -3.47 24.69 5.25
CA GLN A 532 -4.90 24.99 5.32
C GLN A 532 -5.52 25.15 3.93
N ASP A 533 -4.84 25.81 3.00
CA ASP A 533 -5.31 26.01 1.63
C ASP A 533 -5.47 24.68 0.87
N ALA A 534 -4.57 23.74 1.10
CA ALA A 534 -4.67 22.39 0.54
C ALA A 534 -5.87 21.62 1.11
N LEU A 535 -6.09 21.71 2.42
CA LEU A 535 -7.26 21.08 3.08
C LEU A 535 -8.56 21.64 2.50
N ILE A 536 -8.67 22.96 2.36
CA ILE A 536 -9.84 23.65 1.78
C ILE A 536 -10.03 23.20 0.31
N SER A 537 -8.97 23.17 -0.48
CA SER A 537 -9.03 22.77 -1.89
C SER A 537 -9.49 21.33 -2.07
N VAL A 538 -8.99 20.41 -1.23
CA VAL A 538 -9.39 19.01 -1.20
C VAL A 538 -10.87 18.88 -0.80
N ALA A 539 -11.29 19.54 0.28
CA ALA A 539 -12.70 19.53 0.70
C ALA A 539 -13.62 20.06 -0.40
N ASN A 540 -13.29 21.22 -1.00
CA ASN A 540 -14.05 21.79 -2.10
C ASN A 540 -14.21 20.82 -3.28
N ARG A 541 -13.16 20.11 -3.66
CA ARG A 541 -13.21 19.12 -4.74
C ARG A 541 -14.20 17.99 -4.44
N PHE A 542 -14.15 17.44 -3.23
CA PHE A 542 -14.99 16.32 -2.85
C PHE A 542 -16.41 16.70 -2.46
N ILE A 543 -16.65 17.95 -2.03
CA ILE A 543 -17.98 18.44 -1.63
C ILE A 543 -18.74 19.05 -2.82
N LYS A 544 -18.03 19.53 -3.82
CA LYS A 544 -18.63 20.15 -5.02
C LYS A 544 -19.55 19.16 -5.72
N GLY A 545 -20.82 19.54 -5.84
CA GLY A 545 -21.85 18.71 -6.48
C GLY A 545 -22.53 17.69 -5.55
N VAL A 546 -22.23 17.71 -4.25
CA VAL A 546 -22.97 16.90 -3.27
C VAL A 546 -24.36 17.49 -3.07
N ASP A 547 -25.34 16.65 -3.31
CA ASP A 547 -26.75 17.04 -3.18
C ASP A 547 -27.09 17.38 -1.71
N GLY A 548 -27.53 18.61 -1.47
CA GLY A 548 -27.87 19.11 -0.15
C GLY A 548 -26.94 20.22 0.38
N ILE A 549 -25.89 20.59 -0.37
CA ILE A 549 -25.03 21.74 -0.07
C ILE A 549 -25.32 22.83 -1.12
N LEU A 550 -25.62 24.01 -0.67
CA LEU A 550 -25.77 25.17 -1.57
C LEU A 550 -24.39 25.58 -2.11
N PRO A 551 -24.29 26.06 -3.35
CA PRO A 551 -23.03 26.51 -3.92
C PRO A 551 -22.32 27.56 -3.06
N ASP A 552 -23.06 28.45 -2.45
CA ASP A 552 -22.55 29.52 -1.59
C ASP A 552 -22.02 29.02 -0.24
N ASP A 553 -22.54 27.90 0.25
CA ASP A 553 -22.11 27.30 1.53
C ASP A 553 -20.89 26.36 1.39
N THR A 554 -20.56 25.97 0.17
CA THR A 554 -19.50 24.98 -0.10
C THR A 554 -18.17 25.43 0.48
N GLU A 555 -17.77 26.67 0.30
CA GLU A 555 -16.52 27.23 0.81
C GLU A 555 -16.51 27.32 2.35
N GLY A 556 -17.66 27.69 2.95
CA GLY A 556 -17.82 27.72 4.41
C GLY A 556 -17.66 26.32 5.04
N VAL A 557 -18.30 25.31 4.44
CA VAL A 557 -18.20 23.92 4.89
C VAL A 557 -16.77 23.41 4.74
N ALA A 558 -16.11 23.67 3.60
CA ALA A 558 -14.74 23.28 3.37
C ALA A 558 -13.77 23.92 4.37
N SER A 559 -13.93 25.22 4.62
CA SER A 559 -13.12 25.96 5.60
C SER A 559 -13.32 25.43 7.02
N HIS A 560 -14.57 25.07 7.38
CA HIS A 560 -14.85 24.48 8.68
C HIS A 560 -14.23 23.10 8.85
N MET A 561 -14.27 22.24 7.83
CA MET A 561 -13.61 20.94 7.86
C MET A 561 -12.09 21.07 8.03
N ALA A 562 -11.47 22.00 7.30
CA ALA A 562 -10.05 22.30 7.42
C ALA A 562 -9.71 22.80 8.83
N PHE A 563 -10.53 23.69 9.39
CA PHE A 563 -10.37 24.18 10.75
C PHE A 563 -10.46 23.05 11.78
N VAL A 564 -11.48 22.18 11.68
CA VAL A 564 -11.63 21.03 12.60
C VAL A 564 -10.40 20.13 12.56
N HIS A 565 -9.89 19.81 11.37
CA HIS A 565 -8.70 18.97 11.22
C HIS A 565 -7.46 19.62 11.87
N THR A 566 -7.28 20.91 11.68
CA THR A 566 -6.16 21.67 12.26
C THR A 566 -6.27 21.74 13.78
N GLU A 567 -7.47 22.02 14.31
CA GLU A 567 -7.69 22.06 15.76
C GLU A 567 -7.51 20.71 16.44
N VAL A 568 -7.94 19.62 15.81
CA VAL A 568 -7.67 18.26 16.32
C VAL A 568 -6.17 18.00 16.36
N ASN A 569 -5.41 18.48 15.37
CA ASN A 569 -3.96 18.34 15.37
C ASN A 569 -3.31 19.14 16.53
N ASN A 570 -3.76 20.37 16.77
CA ASN A 570 -3.32 21.19 17.89
C ASN A 570 -3.65 20.53 19.24
N LYS A 571 -4.87 20.04 19.39
CA LYS A 571 -5.30 19.31 20.60
C LYS A 571 -4.58 17.98 20.80
N SER A 572 -4.12 17.34 19.74
CA SER A 572 -3.29 16.14 19.82
C SER A 572 -1.94 16.42 20.49
N GLN A 573 -1.40 17.63 20.32
CA GLN A 573 -0.16 18.04 21.02
C GLN A 573 -0.43 18.25 22.51
N GLU A 574 -1.54 18.93 22.87
CA GLU A 574 -1.93 19.06 24.26
C GLU A 574 -2.19 17.70 24.92
N PHE A 575 -2.85 16.79 24.21
CA PHE A 575 -3.09 15.42 24.65
C PHE A 575 -1.79 14.66 24.91
N LEU A 576 -0.77 14.84 24.05
CA LEU A 576 0.56 14.27 24.28
C LEU A 576 1.21 14.79 25.56
N LEU A 577 1.05 16.08 25.86
CA LEU A 577 1.63 16.70 27.06
C LEU A 577 0.90 16.24 28.33
N SER A 578 -0.43 16.09 28.29
CA SER A 578 -1.25 15.72 29.45
C SER A 578 -1.22 14.22 29.70
N GLU A 579 -1.46 13.40 28.67
CA GLU A 579 -1.68 11.96 28.78
C GLU A 579 -0.47 11.13 28.38
N ARG A 580 0.58 11.75 27.83
CA ARG A 580 1.79 11.10 27.26
C ARG A 580 1.47 10.04 26.22
N ARG A 581 0.38 10.22 25.50
CA ARG A 581 -0.07 9.36 24.40
C ARG A 581 -0.06 10.13 23.09
N TYR A 582 0.39 9.48 22.03
CA TYR A 582 0.34 10.06 20.69
C TYR A 582 -1.02 9.80 20.06
N ASN A 583 -1.62 10.85 19.52
CA ASN A 583 -2.71 10.79 18.56
C ASN A 583 -2.19 11.37 17.24
N TYR A 584 -2.28 10.58 16.17
CA TYR A 584 -1.77 11.00 14.85
C TYR A 584 -2.95 11.37 13.95
N THR A 585 -3.09 12.66 13.64
CA THR A 585 -3.97 13.12 12.57
C THR A 585 -3.28 12.95 11.23
N THR A 586 -3.99 12.38 10.27
CA THR A 586 -3.44 12.06 8.97
C THR A 586 -4.31 12.63 7.85
N PRO A 587 -3.78 12.88 6.64
CA PRO A 587 -4.60 13.23 5.49
C PRO A 587 -5.71 12.21 5.21
N LYS A 588 -5.47 10.92 5.53
CA LYS A 588 -6.51 9.91 5.42
C LYS A 588 -7.68 10.17 6.37
N SER A 589 -7.42 10.51 7.63
CA SER A 589 -8.48 10.83 8.58
C SER A 589 -9.29 12.07 8.17
N TYR A 590 -8.66 12.98 7.42
CA TYR A 590 -9.35 14.12 6.81
C TYR A 590 -10.29 13.68 5.66
N LEU A 591 -9.83 12.80 4.79
CA LEU A 591 -10.67 12.22 3.74
C LEU A 591 -11.82 11.39 4.34
N ASP A 592 -11.55 10.61 5.38
CA ASP A 592 -12.57 9.85 6.11
C ASP A 592 -13.62 10.80 6.75
N LEU A 593 -13.20 11.97 7.26
CA LEU A 593 -14.11 13.01 7.77
C LEU A 593 -15.06 13.51 6.66
N ILE A 594 -14.52 13.79 5.47
CA ILE A 594 -15.32 14.24 4.32
C ILE A 594 -16.33 13.15 3.91
N GLU A 595 -15.92 11.90 3.83
CA GLU A 595 -16.80 10.78 3.48
C GLU A 595 -17.90 10.55 4.53
N VAL A 596 -17.54 10.60 5.81
CA VAL A 596 -18.53 10.51 6.90
C VAL A 596 -19.51 11.68 6.84
N TYR A 597 -19.04 12.89 6.53
CA TYR A 597 -19.91 14.04 6.37
C TYR A 597 -20.91 13.85 5.24
N LYS A 598 -20.46 13.41 4.05
CA LYS A 598 -21.33 13.10 2.91
C LYS A 598 -22.38 12.06 3.28
N PHE A 599 -21.95 10.97 3.92
CA PHE A 599 -22.86 9.92 4.35
C PHE A 599 -23.92 10.43 5.34
N MET A 600 -23.49 11.21 6.35
CA MET A 600 -24.38 11.75 7.37
C MET A 600 -25.35 12.78 6.78
N LEU A 601 -24.87 13.62 5.84
CA LEU A 601 -25.70 14.59 5.14
C LEU A 601 -26.79 13.88 4.31
N ALA A 602 -26.41 12.87 3.53
CA ALA A 602 -27.36 12.09 2.74
C ALA A 602 -28.42 11.43 3.64
N LYS A 603 -28.00 10.83 4.76
CA LYS A 603 -28.89 10.21 5.73
C LYS A 603 -29.85 11.22 6.35
N LYS A 604 -29.34 12.39 6.77
CA LYS A 604 -30.19 13.47 7.35
C LYS A 604 -31.16 14.03 6.35
N LYS A 605 -30.73 14.16 5.09
CA LYS A 605 -31.62 14.60 4.01
C LYS A 605 -32.75 13.59 3.78
N ASP A 606 -32.42 12.30 3.79
CA ASP A 606 -33.44 11.24 3.64
C ASP A 606 -34.41 11.24 4.83
N ASP A 607 -33.92 11.36 6.07
CA ASP A 607 -34.73 11.48 7.27
C ASP A 607 -35.72 12.68 7.17
N ILE A 608 -35.20 13.84 6.69
CA ILE A 608 -36.02 15.05 6.54
C ILE A 608 -37.04 14.91 5.40
N ASN A 609 -36.64 14.32 4.27
CA ASN A 609 -37.54 14.07 3.16
C ASN A 609 -38.68 13.13 3.56
N GLN A 610 -38.38 12.05 4.29
CA GLN A 610 -39.41 11.15 4.83
C GLN A 610 -40.39 11.87 5.74
N LEU A 611 -39.89 12.79 6.61
CA LEU A 611 -40.74 13.62 7.46
C LEU A 611 -41.58 14.58 6.62
N LYS A 612 -40.97 15.23 5.63
CA LYS A 612 -41.68 16.13 4.69
C LYS A 612 -42.77 15.38 3.95
N ASP A 613 -42.48 14.24 3.36
CA ASP A 613 -43.44 13.44 2.62
C ASP A 613 -44.56 12.96 3.51
N ARG A 614 -44.25 12.58 4.75
CA ARG A 614 -45.29 12.27 5.75
C ARG A 614 -46.21 13.46 6.05
N LEU A 615 -45.66 14.65 6.18
CA LEU A 615 -46.43 15.88 6.44
C LEU A 615 -47.25 16.30 5.22
N VAL A 616 -46.66 16.21 4.01
CA VAL A 616 -47.37 16.51 2.75
C VAL A 616 -48.54 15.54 2.56
N ASN A 617 -48.27 14.23 2.70
CA ASN A 617 -49.35 13.24 2.61
C ASN A 617 -50.42 13.44 3.71
N GLY A 618 -50.01 13.88 4.91
CA GLY A 618 -50.95 14.25 5.98
C GLY A 618 -51.82 15.42 5.61
N LEU A 619 -51.22 16.46 5.05
CA LEU A 619 -51.87 17.67 4.60
C LEU A 619 -52.88 17.40 3.44
N GLU A 620 -52.42 16.58 2.46
CA GLU A 620 -53.30 16.16 1.35
C GLU A 620 -54.51 15.36 1.84
N LYS A 621 -54.31 14.45 2.78
CA LYS A 621 -55.39 13.71 3.41
C LYS A 621 -56.33 14.59 4.21
N MET A 622 -55.80 15.59 4.92
CA MET A 622 -56.62 16.55 5.66
C MET A 622 -57.43 17.44 4.70
N ASN A 623 -56.80 17.90 3.61
CA ASN A 623 -57.49 18.71 2.61
C ASN A 623 -58.60 17.90 1.92
N SER A 624 -58.28 16.65 1.51
CA SER A 624 -59.27 15.76 0.92
C SER A 624 -60.44 15.45 1.89
N ALA A 625 -60.12 15.25 3.17
CA ALA A 625 -61.14 15.06 4.20
C ALA A 625 -61.97 16.33 4.43
N ALA A 626 -61.35 17.52 4.38
CA ALA A 626 -62.04 18.78 4.49
C ALA A 626 -63.00 19.04 3.30
N GLU A 627 -62.56 18.71 2.07
CA GLU A 627 -63.40 18.76 0.87
C GLU A 627 -64.60 17.80 0.97
N GLN A 628 -64.36 16.56 1.40
CA GLN A 628 -65.42 15.58 1.61
C GLN A 628 -66.43 16.02 2.68
N VAL A 629 -65.91 16.62 3.79
CA VAL A 629 -66.79 17.17 4.84
C VAL A 629 -67.61 18.33 4.33
N ALA A 630 -67.01 19.22 3.51
CA ALA A 630 -67.75 20.33 2.90
C ALA A 630 -68.84 19.84 1.95
N GLU A 631 -68.51 18.82 1.12
CA GLU A 631 -69.50 18.23 0.22
C GLU A 631 -70.64 17.52 1.01
N LEU A 632 -70.23 16.76 2.08
CA LEU A 632 -71.18 16.13 2.98
C LEU A 632 -72.12 17.17 3.67
N GLN A 633 -71.54 18.31 4.11
CA GLN A 633 -72.36 19.42 4.73
C GLN A 633 -73.33 19.98 3.71
N GLU A 634 -72.91 20.20 2.48
CA GLU A 634 -73.85 20.72 1.44
C GLU A 634 -74.95 19.71 1.12
N ASN A 635 -74.63 18.41 1.11
CA ASN A 635 -75.61 17.33 0.88
C ASN A 635 -76.56 17.19 2.09
N LEU A 636 -76.01 17.34 3.32
CA LEU A 636 -76.82 17.28 4.56
C LEU A 636 -77.87 18.38 4.64
N VAL A 637 -77.56 19.58 4.16
CA VAL A 637 -78.49 20.69 4.09
C VAL A 637 -79.60 20.39 3.09
N LYS A 638 -79.32 19.71 1.95
CA LYS A 638 -80.28 19.29 0.96
C LYS A 638 -81.19 18.15 1.47
N ASP A 639 -80.60 17.23 2.21
CA ASP A 639 -81.28 16.04 2.75
C ASP A 639 -82.23 16.42 3.92
N MET A 640 -81.84 17.39 4.77
CA MET A 640 -82.72 17.89 5.84
C MET A 640 -84.05 18.46 5.34
N ALA A 641 -84.03 19.05 4.18
CA ALA A 641 -85.27 19.57 3.57
C ALA A 641 -86.26 18.46 3.10
N ILE A 642 -85.61 17.26 2.73
CA ILE A 642 -86.38 16.11 2.26
C ILE A 642 -86.93 15.28 3.43
N VAL A 643 -86.21 15.26 4.54
CA VAL A 643 -86.62 14.50 5.73
C VAL A 643 -87.83 15.02 6.43
N GLU A 644 -88.05 16.34 6.40
CA GLU A 644 -89.21 16.96 6.99
C GLU A 644 -90.49 16.56 6.30
N GLU A 645 -90.48 16.31 4.97
CA GLU A 645 -91.62 15.92 4.16
C GLU A 645 -92.06 14.46 4.34
N LYS A 646 -91.10 13.59 4.72
CA LYS A 646 -91.36 12.15 4.84
C LYS A 646 -91.71 11.66 6.28
N LYS A 647 -91.63 12.52 7.28
CA LYS A 647 -91.86 12.19 8.67
C LYS A 647 -93.29 11.77 9.00
N VAL A 648 -94.17 12.20 8.18
CA VAL A 648 -95.68 11.94 8.35
C VAL A 648 -96.03 10.51 7.81
N ALA A 649 -95.21 9.90 6.91
CA ALA A 649 -95.48 8.57 6.35
C ALA A 649 -94.92 7.45 7.24
N THR A 650 -94.04 7.81 8.15
CA THR A 650 -93.17 6.82 8.89
C THR A 650 -93.87 6.27 10.14
N ASP A 651 -94.84 6.99 10.76
CA ASP A 651 -95.46 6.55 12.01
C ASP A 651 -96.27 5.22 11.90
N LYS A 652 -96.68 4.85 10.67
CA LYS A 652 -97.45 3.63 10.41
C LYS A 652 -96.56 2.38 10.21
N LEU A 653 -95.29 2.60 9.85
CA LEU A 653 -94.38 1.49 9.59
C LEU A 653 -93.64 1.05 10.90
N LEU A 654 -93.64 1.90 11.93
CA LEU A 654 -92.94 1.73 13.20
C LEU A 654 -93.37 0.46 13.98
N VAL A 655 -94.66 0.06 13.86
CA VAL A 655 -95.20 -1.10 14.56
C VAL A 655 -94.75 -2.44 13.93
N VAL A 656 -94.44 -2.44 12.64
CA VAL A 656 -93.99 -3.66 11.93
C VAL A 656 -92.45 -3.87 12.10
N VAL A 657 -91.74 -2.74 12.11
CA VAL A 657 -90.29 -2.77 12.33
C VAL A 657 -89.86 -3.23 13.77
N GLY A 658 -90.70 -2.87 14.76
CA GLY A 658 -90.44 -3.31 16.15
C GLY A 658 -90.50 -4.77 16.41
N GLN A 659 -91.28 -5.51 15.60
CA GLN A 659 -91.32 -6.98 15.74
C GLN A 659 -90.18 -7.70 15.06
N GLU A 660 -89.71 -7.17 13.95
CA GLU A 660 -88.53 -7.73 13.22
C GLU A 660 -87.20 -7.34 13.87
N THR A 661 -87.12 -6.20 14.57
CA THR A 661 -85.95 -5.73 15.31
C THR A 661 -85.58 -6.67 16.45
N ASN A 662 -86.60 -7.21 17.15
CA ASN A 662 -86.32 -8.14 18.27
C ASN A 662 -85.69 -9.46 17.77
N ILE A 663 -86.04 -9.93 16.57
CA ILE A 663 -85.48 -11.14 15.98
C ILE A 663 -84.05 -10.88 15.50
N ALA A 664 -83.73 -9.69 15.02
CA ALA A 664 -82.39 -9.30 14.57
C ALA A 664 -81.41 -9.07 15.75
N GLU A 665 -81.92 -8.60 16.88
CA GLU A 665 -81.10 -8.44 18.09
C GLU A 665 -80.68 -9.78 18.71
N GLU A 666 -81.57 -10.77 18.69
CA GLU A 666 -81.17 -12.13 19.14
C GLU A 666 -80.13 -12.77 18.25
N GLN A 667 -80.21 -12.55 16.95
CA GLN A 667 -79.23 -13.12 16.01
C GLN A 667 -77.94 -12.32 16.05
N LYS A 668 -77.97 -11.05 16.37
CA LYS A 668 -76.74 -10.19 16.54
C LYS A 668 -75.95 -10.54 17.79
N ALA A 669 -76.66 -10.95 18.86
CA ALA A 669 -76.00 -11.46 20.08
C ALA A 669 -75.22 -12.72 19.81
N ILE A 670 -75.76 -13.63 18.96
CA ILE A 670 -75.07 -14.85 18.55
C ILE A 670 -73.83 -14.53 17.65
N ALA A 671 -73.96 -13.51 16.78
CA ALA A 671 -72.83 -13.09 15.91
C ALA A 671 -71.67 -12.47 16.75
N MET A 672 -71.99 -11.70 17.77
CA MET A 672 -70.98 -11.11 18.70
C MET A 672 -70.25 -12.19 19.50
N GLU A 673 -70.88 -13.29 19.83
CA GLU A 673 -70.27 -14.39 20.55
C GLU A 673 -69.32 -15.18 19.64
N GLU A 674 -69.63 -15.40 18.38
CA GLU A 674 -68.72 -15.97 17.39
C GLU A 674 -67.58 -15.04 16.96
N GLU A 675 -67.86 -13.72 16.94
CA GLU A 675 -66.80 -12.73 16.69
C GLU A 675 -65.73 -12.71 17.79
N LYS A 676 -66.13 -12.81 19.07
CA LYS A 676 -65.20 -12.93 20.20
C LYS A 676 -64.38 -14.21 20.13
N LYS A 677 -64.96 -15.29 19.69
CA LYS A 677 -64.20 -16.56 19.54
C LYS A 677 -63.20 -16.49 18.36
N SER A 678 -63.54 -15.84 17.27
CA SER A 678 -62.68 -15.67 16.09
C SER A 678 -61.52 -14.72 16.46
N GLN A 679 -61.79 -13.67 17.25
CA GLN A 679 -60.79 -12.67 17.67
C GLN A 679 -59.77 -13.31 18.65
N ALA A 680 -60.21 -14.17 19.54
CA ALA A 680 -59.30 -14.93 20.44
C ALA A 680 -58.38 -15.86 19.64
N ILE A 681 -58.89 -16.52 18.61
CA ILE A 681 -58.08 -17.34 17.72
C ILE A 681 -57.07 -16.50 16.94
N ALA A 682 -57.48 -15.30 16.49
CA ALA A 682 -56.59 -14.41 15.75
C ALA A 682 -55.41 -13.88 16.61
N GLU A 683 -55.67 -13.57 17.88
CA GLU A 683 -54.61 -13.12 18.82
C GLU A 683 -53.62 -14.26 19.10
N GLU A 684 -54.12 -15.49 19.24
CA GLU A 684 -53.26 -16.67 19.47
C GLU A 684 -52.36 -16.98 18.22
N VAL A 685 -52.90 -16.84 17.01
CA VAL A 685 -52.18 -17.06 15.77
C VAL A 685 -51.14 -15.95 15.55
N MET A 686 -51.46 -14.65 15.84
CA MET A 686 -50.51 -13.55 15.76
C MET A 686 -49.32 -13.70 16.74
N ALA A 687 -49.60 -14.12 17.96
CA ALA A 687 -48.55 -14.39 18.95
C ALA A 687 -47.61 -15.50 18.49
N PHE A 688 -48.15 -16.55 17.89
CA PHE A 688 -47.39 -17.68 17.36
C PHE A 688 -46.59 -17.29 16.11
N GLN A 689 -47.14 -16.42 15.26
CA GLN A 689 -46.47 -15.89 14.09
C GLN A 689 -45.22 -15.05 14.46
N ALA A 690 -45.33 -14.18 15.46
CA ALA A 690 -44.24 -13.37 15.95
C ALA A 690 -43.09 -14.20 16.55
N GLU A 691 -43.43 -15.36 17.17
CA GLU A 691 -42.42 -16.28 17.69
C GLU A 691 -41.68 -17.00 16.54
N CYS A 692 -42.38 -17.43 15.49
CA CYS A 692 -41.81 -18.07 14.32
C CYS A 692 -40.88 -17.09 13.52
N GLU A 693 -41.28 -15.83 13.37
CA GLU A 693 -40.47 -14.79 12.68
C GLU A 693 -39.16 -14.50 13.42
N LYS A 694 -39.21 -14.48 14.77
CA LYS A 694 -38.03 -14.26 15.59
C LYS A 694 -36.98 -15.39 15.45
N GLU A 695 -37.44 -16.61 15.35
CA GLU A 695 -36.56 -17.79 15.18
C GLU A 695 -36.01 -17.87 13.73
N MET A 696 -36.80 -17.49 12.72
CA MET A 696 -36.34 -17.42 11.34
C MET A 696 -35.22 -16.36 11.15
N ALA A 697 -35.33 -15.23 11.79
CA ALA A 697 -34.29 -14.19 11.76
C ALA A 697 -32.95 -14.68 12.33
N ALA A 698 -32.93 -15.71 13.18
CA ALA A 698 -31.70 -16.31 13.70
C ALA A 698 -30.97 -17.19 12.65
N ALA A 699 -31.65 -17.64 11.60
CA ALA A 699 -31.07 -18.47 10.54
C ALA A 699 -30.33 -17.66 9.46
N GLU A 700 -30.76 -16.42 9.23
CA GLU A 700 -30.22 -15.53 8.20
C GLU A 700 -28.70 -15.34 8.29
N PRO A 701 -28.08 -15.04 9.47
CA PRO A 701 -26.63 -14.87 9.57
C PRO A 701 -25.85 -16.15 9.25
N VAL A 702 -26.43 -17.33 9.48
CA VAL A 702 -25.79 -18.62 9.22
C VAL A 702 -25.77 -18.93 7.72
N ILE A 703 -26.84 -18.56 7.02
CA ILE A 703 -26.92 -18.64 5.55
C ILE A 703 -25.86 -17.75 4.93
N GLN A 704 -25.77 -16.50 5.41
CA GLN A 704 -24.82 -15.53 4.88
C GLN A 704 -23.38 -16.01 5.10
N ALA A 705 -23.07 -16.55 6.26
CA ALA A 705 -21.77 -17.12 6.57
C ALA A 705 -21.42 -18.35 5.70
N ALA A 706 -22.41 -19.15 5.31
CA ALA A 706 -22.19 -20.27 4.38
C ALA A 706 -21.88 -19.78 2.95
N ILE A 707 -22.54 -18.73 2.50
CA ILE A 707 -22.32 -18.10 1.20
C ILE A 707 -20.93 -17.44 1.17
N GLU A 708 -20.55 -16.72 2.21
CA GLU A 708 -19.23 -16.10 2.34
C GLU A 708 -18.09 -17.13 2.35
N ALA A 709 -18.30 -18.27 3.01
CA ALA A 709 -17.34 -19.37 3.00
C ALA A 709 -17.14 -19.93 1.57
N LEU A 710 -18.19 -20.01 0.76
CA LEU A 710 -18.11 -20.41 -0.65
C LEU A 710 -17.43 -19.34 -1.52
N ASN A 711 -17.71 -18.07 -1.29
CA ASN A 711 -17.09 -16.96 -2.03
C ASN A 711 -15.58 -16.86 -1.78
N SER A 712 -15.08 -17.42 -0.69
CA SER A 712 -13.64 -17.52 -0.41
C SER A 712 -12.93 -18.64 -1.17
N LEU A 713 -13.67 -19.51 -1.89
CA LEU A 713 -13.12 -20.61 -2.68
C LEU A 713 -12.86 -20.17 -4.10
N ASP A 714 -11.59 -20.04 -4.46
CA ASP A 714 -11.15 -19.76 -5.81
C ASP A 714 -10.69 -21.05 -6.54
N LYS A 715 -10.77 -21.00 -7.85
CA LYS A 715 -10.37 -22.11 -8.72
C LYS A 715 -8.89 -22.46 -8.60
N LYS A 716 -8.05 -21.46 -8.30
CA LYS A 716 -6.60 -21.62 -8.17
C LYS A 716 -6.27 -22.40 -6.90
N SER A 717 -6.80 -21.97 -5.76
CA SER A 717 -6.60 -22.63 -4.47
C SER A 717 -7.11 -24.08 -4.44
N LEU A 718 -8.21 -24.36 -5.12
CA LEU A 718 -8.72 -25.74 -5.26
C LEU A 718 -7.84 -26.59 -6.19
N THR A 719 -7.27 -25.99 -7.23
CA THR A 719 -6.33 -26.68 -8.12
C THR A 719 -5.04 -27.05 -7.37
N GLU A 720 -4.52 -26.12 -6.57
CA GLU A 720 -3.35 -26.34 -5.71
C GLU A 720 -3.64 -27.44 -4.68
N LEU A 721 -4.78 -27.39 -4.03
CA LEU A 721 -5.19 -28.40 -3.06
C LEU A 721 -5.28 -29.80 -3.70
N LYS A 722 -5.91 -29.91 -4.86
CA LYS A 722 -6.05 -31.16 -5.62
C LYS A 722 -4.70 -31.73 -6.07
N ALA A 723 -3.71 -30.88 -6.36
CA ALA A 723 -2.39 -31.30 -6.83
C ALA A 723 -1.55 -32.00 -5.74
N LEU A 724 -1.91 -31.84 -4.46
CA LEU A 724 -1.17 -32.45 -3.37
C LEU A 724 -1.22 -33.99 -3.43
N ALA A 725 -0.06 -34.61 -3.35
CA ALA A 725 0.04 -36.08 -3.32
C ALA A 725 -0.57 -36.66 -2.03
N SER A 726 -0.37 -35.96 -0.90
CA SER A 726 -0.95 -36.26 0.40
C SER A 726 -1.51 -34.97 1.01
N PRO A 727 -2.71 -35.01 1.66
CA PRO A 727 -3.30 -33.82 2.23
C PRO A 727 -2.53 -33.41 3.49
N PRO A 728 -2.44 -32.12 3.81
CA PRO A 728 -2.06 -31.69 5.15
C PRO A 728 -3.01 -32.26 6.20
N ALA A 729 -2.52 -32.55 7.39
CA ALA A 729 -3.30 -33.16 8.46
C ALA A 729 -4.62 -32.40 8.75
N GLY A 730 -5.74 -33.08 8.65
CA GLY A 730 -7.09 -32.54 8.86
C GLY A 730 -7.79 -32.02 7.59
N VAL A 731 -7.12 -31.88 6.47
CA VAL A 731 -7.73 -31.48 5.20
C VAL A 731 -8.53 -32.64 4.60
N ASP A 732 -8.08 -33.85 4.79
CA ASP A 732 -8.82 -35.09 4.47
C ASP A 732 -10.16 -35.17 5.22
N GLU A 733 -10.19 -34.72 6.46
CA GLU A 733 -11.41 -34.65 7.27
C GLU A 733 -12.40 -33.60 6.72
N VAL A 734 -11.89 -32.46 6.31
CA VAL A 734 -12.73 -31.41 5.68
C VAL A 734 -13.34 -31.92 4.39
N THR A 735 -12.55 -32.58 3.54
CA THR A 735 -13.06 -33.13 2.27
C THR A 735 -14.00 -34.33 2.52
N ALA A 736 -13.77 -35.10 3.57
CA ALA A 736 -14.71 -36.14 4.01
C ALA A 736 -16.07 -35.53 4.43
N GLY A 737 -16.07 -34.42 5.16
CA GLY A 737 -17.29 -33.68 5.50
C GLY A 737 -18.08 -33.21 4.27
N VAL A 738 -17.38 -32.67 3.27
CA VAL A 738 -17.99 -32.27 2.00
C VAL A 738 -18.57 -33.48 1.27
N MET A 739 -17.83 -34.58 1.19
CA MET A 739 -18.32 -35.82 0.54
C MET A 739 -19.56 -36.41 1.21
N VAL A 740 -19.65 -36.31 2.53
CA VAL A 740 -20.81 -36.82 3.31
C VAL A 740 -22.05 -35.97 3.04
N LEU A 741 -21.92 -34.63 3.01
CA LEU A 741 -23.04 -33.74 2.68
C LEU A 741 -23.52 -33.96 1.27
N MET A 742 -22.60 -34.08 0.32
CA MET A 742 -22.94 -34.29 -1.10
C MET A 742 -23.36 -35.73 -1.44
N GLY A 743 -23.24 -36.65 -0.49
CA GLY A 743 -23.58 -38.05 -0.66
C GLY A 743 -25.09 -38.36 -0.73
N GLY A 744 -25.97 -37.35 -0.64
CA GLY A 744 -27.42 -37.47 -0.81
C GLY A 744 -28.08 -38.44 0.18
N GLY A 745 -27.62 -38.44 1.45
CA GLY A 745 -28.21 -39.28 2.52
C GLY A 745 -27.54 -40.64 2.73
N LYS A 746 -26.57 -41.01 1.91
CA LYS A 746 -25.73 -42.20 2.13
C LYS A 746 -24.31 -41.78 2.41
N ILE A 747 -23.75 -42.20 3.53
CA ILE A 747 -22.35 -41.94 3.85
C ILE A 747 -21.49 -42.75 2.88
N PRO A 748 -20.62 -42.09 2.11
CA PRO A 748 -19.76 -42.79 1.15
C PRO A 748 -18.84 -43.79 1.87
N LYS A 749 -18.67 -44.98 1.31
CA LYS A 749 -17.81 -46.03 1.92
C LYS A 749 -16.32 -45.66 1.88
N ASP A 750 -15.90 -44.85 0.91
CA ASP A 750 -14.55 -44.40 0.72
C ASP A 750 -14.51 -42.86 0.92
N LEU A 751 -13.99 -42.43 2.07
CA LEU A 751 -13.79 -41.03 2.44
C LEU A 751 -12.31 -40.64 2.38
N SER A 752 -11.50 -41.42 1.67
CA SER A 752 -10.07 -41.18 1.52
C SER A 752 -9.77 -39.93 0.67
N TRP A 753 -8.58 -39.43 0.82
CA TRP A 753 -8.07 -38.33 -0.03
C TRP A 753 -8.13 -38.65 -1.54
N GLY A 754 -7.98 -39.92 -1.88
CA GLY A 754 -8.14 -40.37 -3.27
C GLY A 754 -9.55 -40.19 -3.81
N ALA A 755 -10.55 -40.45 -2.98
CA ALA A 755 -11.97 -40.21 -3.31
C ALA A 755 -12.27 -38.72 -3.41
N ALA A 756 -11.72 -37.93 -2.50
CA ALA A 756 -11.83 -36.45 -2.53
C ALA A 756 -11.25 -35.84 -3.81
N LYS A 757 -10.09 -36.33 -4.25
CA LYS A 757 -9.50 -35.91 -5.54
C LYS A 757 -10.36 -36.24 -6.75
N LYS A 758 -11.05 -37.35 -6.73
CA LYS A 758 -11.99 -37.74 -7.79
C LYS A 758 -13.21 -36.81 -7.81
N LEU A 759 -13.74 -36.47 -6.62
CA LEU A 759 -14.83 -35.50 -6.49
C LEU A 759 -14.45 -34.12 -7.03
N MET A 760 -13.25 -33.68 -6.78
CA MET A 760 -12.67 -32.44 -7.31
C MET A 760 -12.10 -32.60 -8.74
N GLY A 761 -12.44 -33.67 -9.44
CA GLY A 761 -11.97 -34.02 -10.80
C GLY A 761 -12.18 -32.88 -11.79
N ASN A 762 -13.40 -32.34 -11.81
CA ASN A 762 -13.74 -31.11 -12.51
C ASN A 762 -14.09 -30.04 -11.51
N ILE A 763 -13.20 -29.07 -11.35
CA ILE A 763 -13.27 -28.04 -10.30
C ILE A 763 -14.48 -27.12 -10.51
N ASP A 764 -14.79 -26.77 -11.76
CA ASP A 764 -15.94 -25.91 -12.05
C ASP A 764 -17.25 -26.60 -11.71
N GLN A 765 -17.37 -27.88 -12.04
CA GLN A 765 -18.54 -28.68 -11.69
C GLN A 765 -18.65 -28.89 -10.19
N PHE A 766 -17.55 -29.10 -9.51
CA PHE A 766 -17.49 -29.22 -8.06
C PHE A 766 -17.93 -27.94 -7.35
N LEU A 767 -17.43 -26.77 -7.73
CA LEU A 767 -17.86 -25.48 -7.19
C LEU A 767 -19.34 -25.23 -7.41
N ASN A 768 -19.83 -25.48 -8.61
CA ASN A 768 -21.25 -25.33 -8.92
C ASN A 768 -22.12 -26.25 -8.05
N SER A 769 -21.69 -27.48 -7.78
CA SER A 769 -22.43 -28.41 -6.92
C SER A 769 -22.46 -27.98 -5.44
N LEU A 770 -21.44 -27.26 -4.95
CA LEU A 770 -21.46 -26.68 -3.59
C LEU A 770 -22.40 -25.47 -3.51
N VAL A 771 -22.44 -24.66 -4.58
CA VAL A 771 -23.31 -23.46 -4.65
C VAL A 771 -24.79 -23.88 -4.81
N SER A 772 -25.07 -24.89 -5.63
CA SER A 772 -26.41 -25.38 -5.88
C SER A 772 -26.91 -26.42 -4.85
N PHE A 773 -26.17 -26.65 -3.79
CA PHE A 773 -26.54 -27.60 -2.76
C PHE A 773 -27.82 -27.15 -2.03
N ASP A 774 -28.81 -28.06 -2.03
CA ASP A 774 -30.09 -27.82 -1.36
C ASP A 774 -29.90 -27.99 0.17
N LYS A 775 -29.82 -26.85 0.84
CA LYS A 775 -29.57 -26.78 2.29
C LYS A 775 -30.80 -27.21 3.10
N ASP A 776 -32.01 -27.03 2.54
CA ASP A 776 -33.27 -27.29 3.22
C ASP A 776 -33.56 -28.78 3.32
N ASN A 777 -33.05 -29.56 2.34
CA ASN A 777 -33.19 -31.02 2.28
C ASN A 777 -31.90 -31.76 2.65
N THR A 778 -31.05 -31.15 3.53
CA THR A 778 -29.83 -31.82 3.97
C THR A 778 -30.17 -33.09 4.77
N PRO A 779 -29.62 -34.25 4.41
CA PRO A 779 -29.95 -35.49 5.12
C PRO A 779 -29.46 -35.48 6.58
N VAL A 780 -30.37 -35.75 7.51
CA VAL A 780 -30.09 -35.80 8.98
C VAL A 780 -28.87 -36.68 9.28
N ILE A 781 -28.81 -37.86 8.64
CA ILE A 781 -27.72 -38.83 8.81
C ILE A 781 -26.36 -38.23 8.46
N ALA A 782 -26.30 -37.31 7.47
CA ALA A 782 -25.09 -36.61 7.08
C ALA A 782 -24.69 -35.58 8.15
N CYS A 783 -25.67 -34.83 8.68
CA CYS A 783 -25.43 -33.86 9.75
C CYS A 783 -24.95 -34.55 11.04
N GLU A 784 -25.63 -35.61 11.47
CA GLU A 784 -25.26 -36.40 12.67
C GLU A 784 -23.86 -37.01 12.53
N TRP A 785 -23.53 -37.50 11.35
CA TRP A 785 -22.22 -38.08 11.10
C TRP A 785 -21.12 -37.01 11.22
N ILE A 786 -21.36 -35.82 10.67
CA ILE A 786 -20.41 -34.68 10.71
C ILE A 786 -20.24 -34.18 12.16
N GLU A 787 -21.33 -34.01 12.88
CA GLU A 787 -21.29 -33.55 14.26
C GLU A 787 -20.54 -34.55 15.16
N LYS A 788 -20.80 -35.84 15.01
CA LYS A 788 -20.17 -36.88 15.81
C LYS A 788 -18.70 -37.12 15.49
N ASN A 789 -18.32 -37.03 14.19
CA ASN A 789 -17.01 -37.48 13.76
C ASN A 789 -16.06 -36.31 13.44
N LEU A 790 -16.61 -35.12 13.15
CA LEU A 790 -15.79 -33.94 12.75
C LEU A 790 -15.85 -32.80 13.75
N PHE A 791 -17.03 -32.42 14.25
CA PHE A 791 -17.16 -31.29 15.18
C PHE A 791 -16.54 -31.54 16.56
N SER A 792 -16.38 -32.79 16.94
CA SER A 792 -15.69 -33.19 18.17
C SER A 792 -14.18 -33.03 18.13
N LYS A 793 -13.61 -32.74 16.92
CA LYS A 793 -12.17 -32.64 16.74
C LYS A 793 -11.72 -31.17 16.78
N GLU A 794 -10.82 -30.86 17.68
CA GLU A 794 -10.29 -29.50 17.88
C GLU A 794 -9.64 -28.94 16.60
N ALA A 795 -9.13 -29.81 15.74
CA ALA A 795 -8.55 -29.43 14.46
C ALA A 795 -9.59 -29.02 13.40
N PHE A 796 -10.88 -29.43 13.52
CA PHE A 796 -11.92 -29.13 12.55
C PHE A 796 -12.54 -27.76 12.77
N ASN A 797 -11.77 -26.71 12.54
CA ASN A 797 -12.24 -25.32 12.59
C ASN A 797 -11.62 -24.51 11.46
N VAL A 798 -12.31 -23.45 11.07
CA VAL A 798 -11.92 -22.59 9.94
C VAL A 798 -10.56 -21.94 10.18
N ALA A 799 -10.25 -21.53 11.41
CA ALA A 799 -8.98 -20.84 11.73
C ALA A 799 -7.78 -21.79 11.57
N THR A 800 -7.91 -23.01 12.06
CA THR A 800 -6.86 -24.03 11.91
C THR A 800 -6.68 -24.46 10.46
N MET A 801 -7.78 -24.58 9.70
CA MET A 801 -7.71 -24.94 8.28
C MET A 801 -7.12 -23.82 7.43
N LYS A 802 -7.34 -22.57 7.78
CA LYS A 802 -6.81 -21.40 7.07
C LYS A 802 -5.27 -21.35 7.08
N SER A 803 -4.65 -21.85 8.15
CA SER A 803 -3.19 -21.94 8.22
C SER A 803 -2.60 -23.03 7.33
N LYS A 804 -3.43 -23.98 6.84
CA LYS A 804 -2.99 -25.13 6.04
C LYS A 804 -3.37 -25.01 4.56
N SER A 805 -4.57 -24.53 4.26
CA SER A 805 -5.06 -24.30 2.91
C SER A 805 -6.28 -23.38 2.91
N SER A 806 -6.25 -22.35 2.10
CA SER A 806 -7.39 -21.44 1.91
C SER A 806 -8.63 -22.17 1.42
N ALA A 807 -8.48 -23.08 0.45
CA ALA A 807 -9.58 -23.88 -0.05
C ALA A 807 -10.15 -24.82 1.01
N ALA A 808 -9.32 -25.43 1.84
CA ALA A 808 -9.78 -26.28 2.95
C ALA A 808 -10.53 -25.47 4.01
N ALA A 809 -10.10 -24.24 4.29
CA ALA A 809 -10.79 -23.34 5.23
C ALA A 809 -12.19 -22.94 4.72
N GLY A 810 -12.32 -22.60 3.44
CA GLY A 810 -13.60 -22.27 2.82
C GLY A 810 -14.57 -23.47 2.85
N MET A 811 -14.11 -24.67 2.48
CA MET A 811 -14.90 -25.88 2.56
C MET A 811 -15.28 -26.25 4.00
N CYS A 812 -14.38 -26.08 4.95
CA CYS A 812 -14.65 -26.30 6.37
C CYS A 812 -15.75 -25.36 6.88
N GLY A 813 -15.64 -24.06 6.57
CA GLY A 813 -16.65 -23.06 6.90
C GLY A 813 -18.01 -23.38 6.29
N TRP A 814 -18.04 -23.82 5.04
CA TRP A 814 -19.26 -24.22 4.36
C TRP A 814 -19.92 -25.43 5.05
N VAL A 815 -19.17 -26.49 5.36
CA VAL A 815 -19.70 -27.69 6.06
C VAL A 815 -20.27 -27.30 7.42
N ILE A 816 -19.57 -26.50 8.21
CA ILE A 816 -20.02 -26.07 9.53
C ILE A 816 -21.33 -25.28 9.45
N ASN A 817 -21.41 -24.34 8.50
CA ASN A 817 -22.57 -23.46 8.39
C ASN A 817 -23.79 -24.17 7.77
N VAL A 818 -23.61 -25.11 6.84
CA VAL A 818 -24.71 -25.93 6.30
C VAL A 818 -25.31 -26.79 7.38
N VAL A 819 -24.51 -27.46 8.22
CA VAL A 819 -25.04 -28.29 9.33
C VAL A 819 -25.74 -27.42 10.38
N LYS A 820 -25.19 -26.27 10.74
CA LYS A 820 -25.83 -25.32 11.67
C LYS A 820 -27.14 -24.78 11.11
N TYR A 821 -27.19 -24.46 9.84
CA TYR A 821 -28.41 -23.99 9.18
C TYR A 821 -29.48 -25.08 9.23
N TYR A 822 -29.13 -26.31 8.86
CA TYR A 822 -30.09 -27.41 8.86
C TYR A 822 -30.66 -27.70 10.25
N ARG A 823 -29.85 -27.60 11.32
CA ARG A 823 -30.33 -27.75 12.69
C ARG A 823 -31.33 -26.65 13.10
N ILE A 824 -31.13 -25.42 12.63
CA ILE A 824 -32.10 -24.36 12.86
C ILE A 824 -33.38 -24.64 12.02
N TYR A 825 -33.22 -25.06 10.79
CA TYR A 825 -34.30 -25.37 9.88
C TYR A 825 -35.18 -26.53 10.40
N GLU A 826 -34.57 -27.57 10.96
CA GLU A 826 -35.25 -28.73 11.56
C GLU A 826 -36.18 -28.30 12.73
N VAL A 827 -35.85 -27.25 13.41
CA VAL A 827 -36.68 -26.72 14.52
C VAL A 827 -37.76 -25.78 14.01
N VAL A 828 -37.47 -25.01 12.98
CA VAL A 828 -38.34 -23.94 12.44
C VAL A 828 -39.41 -24.50 11.51
N GLU A 829 -39.09 -25.51 10.69
CA GLU A 829 -40.04 -26.05 9.68
C GLU A 829 -41.27 -26.71 10.30
N PRO A 830 -41.21 -27.53 11.39
CA PRO A 830 -42.39 -28.01 12.05
C PRO A 830 -43.31 -26.91 12.59
N LYS A 831 -42.68 -25.82 13.09
CA LYS A 831 -43.42 -24.66 13.61
C LYS A 831 -44.11 -23.89 12.46
N ARG A 832 -43.48 -23.83 11.30
CA ARG A 832 -44.07 -23.24 10.09
C ARG A 832 -45.29 -24.02 9.59
N GLN A 833 -45.23 -25.36 9.67
CA GLN A 833 -46.36 -26.20 9.35
C GLN A 833 -47.49 -26.01 10.35
N LEU A 834 -47.17 -25.93 11.64
CA LEU A 834 -48.15 -25.63 12.70
C LEU A 834 -48.76 -24.24 12.53
N LEU A 835 -47.99 -23.26 12.07
CA LEU A 835 -48.49 -21.91 11.75
C LEU A 835 -49.46 -21.97 10.57
N ALA A 836 -49.14 -22.79 9.53
CA ALA A 836 -50.02 -23.00 8.39
C ALA A 836 -51.35 -23.63 8.81
N GLU A 837 -51.31 -24.63 9.75
CA GLU A 837 -52.51 -25.26 10.31
C GLU A 837 -53.30 -24.28 11.18
N ALA A 838 -52.63 -23.44 11.95
CA ALA A 838 -53.26 -22.39 12.76
C ALA A 838 -53.94 -21.32 11.90
N ASN A 839 -53.29 -20.94 10.80
CA ASN A 839 -53.87 -20.03 9.82
C ASN A 839 -55.09 -20.65 9.11
N ALA A 840 -55.03 -21.98 8.81
CA ALA A 840 -56.19 -22.69 8.22
C ALA A 840 -57.38 -22.74 9.20
N LYS A 841 -57.11 -22.84 10.50
CA LYS A 841 -58.16 -22.80 11.55
C LYS A 841 -58.75 -21.40 11.65
N LEU A 842 -57.90 -20.35 11.53
CA LEU A 842 -58.37 -18.99 11.53
C LEU A 842 -59.22 -18.69 10.30
N ASP A 843 -58.81 -19.21 9.13
CA ASP A 843 -59.60 -19.05 7.92
C ASP A 843 -60.95 -19.79 7.99
N ALA A 844 -60.99 -20.97 8.60
CA ALA A 844 -62.23 -21.68 8.86
C ALA A 844 -63.17 -20.94 9.81
N ALA A 845 -62.58 -20.33 10.87
CA ALA A 845 -63.34 -19.51 11.81
C ALA A 845 -63.85 -18.22 11.17
N ASN A 846 -63.04 -17.58 10.32
CA ASN A 846 -63.39 -16.41 9.56
C ASN A 846 -64.47 -16.74 8.48
N THR A 847 -64.37 -17.91 7.87
CA THR A 847 -65.44 -18.38 6.93
C THR A 847 -66.81 -18.53 7.64
N LYS A 848 -66.79 -19.15 8.84
CA LYS A 848 -67.99 -19.34 9.62
C LYS A 848 -68.55 -18.00 10.14
N LEU A 849 -67.64 -17.10 10.52
CA LEU A 849 -68.00 -15.72 10.89
C LEU A 849 -68.61 -14.95 9.69
N THR A 850 -68.05 -15.25 8.49
CA THR A 850 -68.55 -14.64 7.25
C THR A 850 -69.97 -15.16 6.91
N GLU A 851 -70.21 -16.46 7.15
CA GLU A 851 -71.55 -17.05 6.95
C GLU A 851 -72.59 -16.51 7.93
N VAL A 852 -72.16 -16.38 9.21
CA VAL A 852 -73.10 -15.79 10.22
C VAL A 852 -73.29 -14.29 9.96
N ARG A 853 -72.22 -13.59 9.55
CA ARG A 853 -72.32 -12.19 9.12
C ARG A 853 -73.14 -12.01 7.88
N ALA A 854 -73.09 -12.97 6.91
CA ALA A 854 -73.95 -12.95 5.73
C ALA A 854 -75.39 -13.19 6.10
N HIS A 855 -75.68 -14.06 7.10
CA HIS A 855 -77.03 -14.29 7.60
C HIS A 855 -77.55 -13.07 8.37
N VAL A 856 -76.74 -12.45 9.22
CA VAL A 856 -77.06 -11.21 9.89
C VAL A 856 -77.21 -10.07 8.88
N ALA A 857 -76.32 -10.02 7.87
CA ALA A 857 -76.45 -9.03 6.80
C ALA A 857 -77.70 -9.30 5.94
N GLY A 858 -78.12 -10.54 5.80
CA GLY A 858 -79.39 -10.89 5.14
C GLY A 858 -80.61 -10.42 5.96
N LEU A 859 -80.60 -10.53 7.27
CA LEU A 859 -81.61 -9.99 8.17
C LEU A 859 -81.52 -8.48 8.29
N GLU A 860 -80.29 -7.94 8.31
CA GLU A 860 -80.04 -6.49 8.25
C GLU A 860 -80.46 -5.88 6.88
N ALA A 861 -80.27 -6.64 5.78
CA ALA A 861 -80.73 -6.26 4.47
C ALA A 861 -82.26 -6.28 4.41
N LYS A 862 -82.95 -7.25 5.05
CA LYS A 862 -84.36 -7.29 5.19
C LYS A 862 -84.92 -6.20 6.09
N LEU A 863 -84.19 -5.89 7.17
CA LEU A 863 -84.46 -4.76 8.03
C LEU A 863 -84.12 -3.43 7.30
N ALA A 864 -83.04 -3.47 6.48
CA ALA A 864 -82.71 -2.32 5.64
C ALA A 864 -83.66 -2.12 4.52
N GLU A 865 -84.26 -3.19 3.96
CA GLU A 865 -85.36 -3.10 2.99
C GLU A 865 -86.61 -2.61 3.64
N LEU A 866 -86.92 -3.08 4.84
CA LEU A 866 -88.05 -2.49 5.65
C LEU A 866 -87.78 -1.05 6.14
N ASN A 867 -86.46 -0.80 6.50
CA ASN A 867 -85.99 0.53 6.84
C ASN A 867 -85.83 1.43 5.60
N ALA A 868 -85.47 0.86 4.42
CA ALA A 868 -85.51 1.62 3.16
C ALA A 868 -87.00 1.90 2.67
N GLN A 869 -87.91 1.08 3.08
CA GLN A 869 -89.33 1.43 2.97
C GLN A 869 -89.76 2.43 4.06
N PHE A 870 -89.09 2.46 5.17
CA PHE A 870 -89.24 3.42 6.24
C PHE A 870 -88.53 4.77 5.92
N GLU A 871 -87.35 4.69 5.27
CA GLU A 871 -86.66 5.88 4.73
C GLU A 871 -87.39 6.33 3.42
#